data_d341709671b54ca0d9084790eae374c7
#
_entry.id   d341709671b54ca0d9084790eae374c7
#
_cell.length_a   1.000
_cell.length_b   1.000
_cell.length_c   1.000
_cell.angle_alpha   90.00
_cell.angle_beta   90.00
_cell.angle_gamma   90.00
#
_symmetry.space_group_name_H-M   'P 1'
#
loop_
_entity.id
_entity.type
_entity.pdbx_description
1 polymer ?
#
loop_
_entity_poly.entity_id
_entity_poly.type
_entity_poly.pdbx_seq_one_letter_code
_entity_poly.pdbx_strand_id
1 'polypeptide(L)'
;MDIIAKTKPYETLREHTDELRKELEMLKATYGEKIEALISIDKNEFWRLLDIIIEFHDLGKVYTAFQNKLKCVLNEMLNTPKKYTLENTDFLNDIGHNYMSPAFMNFKKLNITNKEIKRIVIQAIIYHHERGLIIDEDLEKRLDKIIEIDLSNKVDLIQNDFNPKYYIRQKKLNSGYLQYAKKRIDSGDKNYNLYILIKGLTHRLDHSASGHEEIEVNSDKNIGLYTENYFKIKEYQKKEAQEFAIKNREKNIILVASTGMGKTETALFWIDKDKAFFTLPLRVSINALYDRVSKSDEINYNYAGLLHSTSADYLKDNGYTDFEKSSNLSRQLSQKLTFSTIDQIFKFPFKYKGYEKEYATLAYSKVVIDEIQAYSPEIAATLIKGIEMIHNIGGKFMIMTATMPTLYLEEMKRRGILDETTVMGEFISDGERHNIKILDESLYDKNNIEKIIEQSKNKKVLIILNTVASSIEMYSKIQEHNESININLLHSMFIQEHRSILEQNIKDFAKSKQNGIWITTQLVEASLDIDFDVLHTEISTLDSLFQRLGRCNRAGKKTTDNTNVFIYTKDKNGVGTIYDEEIVDRSIQYLNEFCNAKLNSEKLILNEKDKMDMISELYNRKNLKESEFLSKFDKTLKLLDGIEASELTKQQAQKMLREIDSYTVIPRNIYDSIRDTLIEDFYQLNNEFSKAYDEKNYDLIDKLKVEKRDLKNRILKKTVTIPQYKANKNSIIREIIIGNGLVRGLEYIYVLECEYDATLEEEQGKHGIQSIIKGQGVLLNKELNQFM
;
A
#
# COMPACT_ATOMS: atom_id res chain seq x y z
N MET A 1 -31.28 -20.24 26.72
CA MET A 1 -31.32 -19.27 25.56
C MET A 1 -29.89 -18.99 25.17
N ASP A 2 -29.54 -19.26 23.93
CA ASP A 2 -28.17 -19.08 23.50
C ASP A 2 -27.75 -17.59 23.51
N ILE A 3 -26.55 -17.29 24.00
CA ILE A 3 -25.99 -15.96 23.94
C ILE A 3 -25.51 -15.74 22.50
N ILE A 4 -26.13 -14.81 21.77
CA ILE A 4 -25.89 -14.57 20.37
C ILE A 4 -24.65 -13.67 20.20
N ALA A 5 -23.69 -14.08 19.41
CA ALA A 5 -22.54 -13.26 19.03
C ALA A 5 -22.75 -12.49 17.72
N LYS A 6 -23.40 -13.13 16.71
CA LYS A 6 -23.66 -12.57 15.39
C LYS A 6 -24.99 -13.07 14.81
N THR A 7 -25.49 -12.33 13.84
CA THR A 7 -26.76 -12.64 13.15
C THR A 7 -26.56 -13.16 11.73
N LYS A 8 -25.44 -12.85 11.07
CA LYS A 8 -25.13 -13.31 9.71
C LYS A 8 -23.62 -13.58 9.55
N PRO A 9 -23.22 -14.85 9.43
CA PRO A 9 -24.04 -16.02 9.73
C PRO A 9 -24.47 -16.01 11.21
N TYR A 10 -25.54 -16.76 11.56
CA TYR A 10 -25.91 -16.93 12.96
C TYR A 10 -24.80 -17.66 13.70
N GLU A 11 -24.35 -17.08 14.81
CA GLU A 11 -23.27 -17.62 15.62
C GLU A 11 -23.52 -17.29 17.10
N THR A 12 -23.40 -18.30 17.94
CA THR A 12 -23.43 -18.12 19.40
C THR A 12 -22.09 -17.59 19.90
N LEU A 13 -22.09 -17.02 21.11
CA LEU A 13 -20.85 -16.57 21.75
C LEU A 13 -19.84 -17.70 21.96
N ARG A 14 -20.33 -18.90 22.22
CA ARG A 14 -19.52 -20.10 22.36
C ARG A 14 -18.83 -20.48 21.06
N GLU A 15 -19.59 -20.61 19.98
CA GLU A 15 -19.07 -20.95 18.67
C GLU A 15 -18.03 -19.93 18.21
N HIS A 16 -18.30 -18.64 18.40
CA HIS A 16 -17.34 -17.58 18.07
C HIS A 16 -16.03 -17.71 18.85
N THR A 17 -16.11 -17.95 20.17
CA THR A 17 -14.92 -18.11 21.00
C THR A 17 -14.11 -19.37 20.66
N ASP A 18 -14.80 -20.46 20.31
CA ASP A 18 -14.15 -21.70 19.88
C ASP A 18 -13.45 -21.53 18.51
N GLU A 19 -14.01 -20.74 17.60
CA GLU A 19 -13.33 -20.41 16.33
C GLU A 19 -12.07 -19.55 16.58
N LEU A 20 -12.10 -18.56 17.47
CA LEU A 20 -10.88 -17.82 17.84
C LEU A 20 -9.80 -18.75 18.43
N ARG A 21 -10.18 -19.75 19.22
CA ARG A 21 -9.22 -20.74 19.74
C ARG A 21 -8.60 -21.60 18.65
N LYS A 22 -9.41 -22.04 17.72
CA LYS A 22 -8.92 -22.79 16.55
C LYS A 22 -7.89 -21.97 15.77
N GLU A 23 -8.18 -20.69 15.53
CA GLU A 23 -7.25 -19.77 14.86
C GLU A 23 -5.98 -19.50 15.71
N LEU A 24 -6.11 -19.46 17.06
CA LEU A 24 -4.96 -19.34 17.95
C LEU A 24 -4.04 -20.56 17.85
N GLU A 25 -4.59 -21.78 17.85
CA GLU A 25 -3.79 -23.01 17.71
C GLU A 25 -3.13 -23.08 16.31
N MET A 26 -3.81 -22.65 15.24
CA MET A 26 -3.23 -22.53 13.92
C MET A 26 -2.04 -21.56 13.92
N LEU A 27 -2.20 -20.35 14.46
CA LEU A 27 -1.15 -19.35 14.56
C LEU A 27 0.06 -19.88 15.33
N LYS A 28 -0.21 -20.54 16.48
CA LYS A 28 0.82 -21.15 17.32
C LYS A 28 1.57 -22.27 16.62
N ALA A 29 0.87 -23.13 15.90
CA ALA A 29 1.49 -24.19 15.12
C ALA A 29 2.34 -23.66 13.96
N THR A 30 1.92 -22.54 13.36
CA THR A 30 2.58 -21.99 12.16
C THR A 30 3.76 -21.07 12.49
N TYR A 31 3.59 -20.13 13.41
CA TYR A 31 4.57 -19.09 13.74
C TYR A 31 4.90 -19.00 15.23
N GLY A 32 4.49 -19.99 16.04
CA GLY A 32 4.70 -19.98 17.49
C GLY A 32 6.15 -19.78 17.89
N GLU A 33 7.08 -20.53 17.31
CA GLU A 33 8.52 -20.41 17.60
C GLU A 33 9.05 -18.99 17.34
N LYS A 34 8.61 -18.36 16.25
CA LYS A 34 9.02 -16.98 15.91
C LYS A 34 8.44 -15.96 16.89
N ILE A 35 7.16 -16.09 17.23
CA ILE A 35 6.50 -15.21 18.20
C ILE A 35 7.11 -15.39 19.58
N GLU A 36 7.39 -16.62 19.99
CA GLU A 36 8.04 -16.95 21.28
C GLU A 36 9.44 -16.35 21.41
N ALA A 37 10.17 -16.20 20.29
CA ALA A 37 11.47 -15.54 20.28
C ALA A 37 11.40 -14.01 20.51
N LEU A 38 10.23 -13.39 20.37
CA LEU A 38 10.01 -11.94 20.49
C LEU A 38 9.50 -11.52 21.87
N ILE A 39 9.01 -12.46 22.69
CA ILE A 39 8.34 -12.14 23.96
C ILE A 39 9.34 -12.02 25.12
N SER A 40 8.98 -11.17 26.08
CA SER A 40 9.77 -10.91 27.29
C SER A 40 9.27 -11.66 28.53
N ILE A 41 8.28 -12.55 28.38
CA ILE A 41 7.68 -13.37 29.44
C ILE A 41 7.75 -14.85 29.08
N ASP A 42 7.46 -15.74 30.02
CA ASP A 42 7.38 -17.19 29.76
C ASP A 42 6.38 -17.48 28.61
N LYS A 43 6.75 -18.37 27.71
CA LYS A 43 5.96 -18.70 26.52
C LYS A 43 4.60 -19.30 26.83
N ASN A 44 4.52 -20.16 27.87
CA ASN A 44 3.24 -20.77 28.26
C ASN A 44 2.33 -19.71 28.85
N GLU A 45 2.88 -18.76 29.61
CA GLU A 45 2.15 -17.63 30.14
C GLU A 45 1.63 -16.72 29.01
N PHE A 46 2.43 -16.46 27.98
CA PHE A 46 2.01 -15.66 26.83
C PHE A 46 0.79 -16.26 26.13
N TRP A 47 0.85 -17.54 25.77
CA TRP A 47 -0.26 -18.23 25.11
C TRP A 47 -1.48 -18.36 26.02
N ARG A 48 -1.26 -18.58 27.33
CA ARG A 48 -2.33 -18.59 28.33
C ARG A 48 -3.04 -17.24 28.45
N LEU A 49 -2.31 -16.13 28.41
CA LEU A 49 -2.90 -14.79 28.43
C LEU A 49 -3.77 -14.53 27.20
N LEU A 50 -3.32 -14.94 26.01
CA LEU A 50 -4.13 -14.84 24.79
C LEU A 50 -5.41 -15.68 24.89
N ASP A 51 -5.34 -16.91 25.37
CA ASP A 51 -6.52 -17.76 25.55
C ASP A 51 -7.51 -17.18 26.59
N ILE A 52 -7.00 -16.57 27.68
CA ILE A 52 -7.84 -15.82 28.63
C ILE A 52 -8.49 -14.62 27.92
N ILE A 53 -7.77 -13.85 27.12
CA ILE A 53 -8.33 -12.70 26.42
C ILE A 53 -9.41 -13.15 25.44
N ILE A 54 -9.19 -14.22 24.68
CA ILE A 54 -10.17 -14.85 23.79
C ILE A 54 -11.45 -15.21 24.55
N GLU A 55 -11.33 -15.81 25.73
CA GLU A 55 -12.48 -16.17 26.55
C GLU A 55 -13.30 -14.94 26.98
N PHE A 56 -12.60 -13.87 27.39
CA PHE A 56 -13.26 -12.73 28.03
C PHE A 56 -13.61 -11.58 27.08
N HIS A 57 -13.01 -11.47 25.89
CA HIS A 57 -13.11 -10.25 25.07
C HIS A 57 -14.56 -9.86 24.74
N ASP A 58 -15.41 -10.83 24.52
CA ASP A 58 -16.79 -10.67 24.06
C ASP A 58 -17.86 -11.02 25.11
N LEU A 59 -17.49 -11.37 26.35
CA LEU A 59 -18.47 -11.69 27.42
C LEU A 59 -19.46 -10.54 27.66
N GLY A 60 -19.10 -9.31 27.42
CA GLY A 60 -20.00 -8.17 27.48
C GLY A 60 -21.17 -8.23 26.46
N LYS A 61 -21.11 -9.07 25.44
CA LYS A 61 -22.23 -9.30 24.54
C LYS A 61 -23.48 -9.89 25.24
N VAL A 62 -23.34 -10.46 26.43
CA VAL A 62 -24.47 -10.91 27.26
C VAL A 62 -25.40 -9.77 27.69
N TYR A 63 -24.95 -8.52 27.57
CA TYR A 63 -25.69 -7.31 27.87
C TYR A 63 -27.03 -7.26 27.17
N THR A 64 -28.12 -7.05 27.93
CA THR A 64 -29.48 -7.17 27.41
C THR A 64 -29.76 -6.28 26.19
N ALA A 65 -29.31 -5.02 26.21
CA ALA A 65 -29.54 -4.12 25.05
C ALA A 65 -28.82 -4.62 23.79
N PHE A 66 -27.59 -5.20 23.93
CA PHE A 66 -26.88 -5.80 22.81
C PHE A 66 -27.62 -7.04 22.29
N GLN A 67 -28.05 -7.95 23.17
CA GLN A 67 -28.81 -9.15 22.79
C GLN A 67 -30.13 -8.78 22.11
N ASN A 68 -30.86 -7.79 22.61
CA ASN A 68 -32.09 -7.31 22.02
C ASN A 68 -31.86 -6.79 20.57
N LYS A 69 -30.80 -6.05 20.35
CA LYS A 69 -30.44 -5.58 19.00
C LYS A 69 -30.27 -6.75 18.03
N LEU A 70 -29.55 -7.80 18.42
CA LEU A 70 -29.36 -8.99 17.60
C LEU A 70 -30.66 -9.77 17.41
N LYS A 71 -31.46 -9.93 18.46
CA LYS A 71 -32.78 -10.60 18.41
C LYS A 71 -33.74 -9.87 17.48
N CYS A 72 -33.77 -8.53 17.48
CA CYS A 72 -34.53 -7.73 16.52
C CYS A 72 -34.14 -8.08 15.08
N VAL A 73 -32.87 -8.05 14.77
CA VAL A 73 -32.34 -8.38 13.43
C VAL A 73 -32.74 -9.80 13.02
N LEU A 74 -32.62 -10.80 13.92
CA LEU A 74 -32.97 -12.18 13.63
C LEU A 74 -34.48 -12.36 13.42
N ASN A 75 -35.34 -11.71 14.23
CA ASN A 75 -36.80 -11.75 14.05
C ASN A 75 -37.20 -11.17 12.68
N GLU A 76 -36.52 -10.13 12.25
CA GLU A 76 -36.71 -9.50 10.94
C GLU A 76 -36.27 -10.42 9.80
N MET A 77 -35.08 -11.03 9.89
CA MET A 77 -34.54 -11.93 8.87
C MET A 77 -35.41 -13.18 8.65
N LEU A 78 -36.04 -13.69 9.71
CA LEU A 78 -36.86 -14.93 9.65
C LEU A 78 -38.32 -14.69 9.23
N ASN A 79 -38.71 -13.44 8.98
CA ASN A 79 -40.12 -13.05 8.71
C ASN A 79 -41.10 -13.62 9.73
N THR A 80 -40.62 -13.96 10.92
CA THR A 80 -41.42 -14.52 12.03
C THR A 80 -41.40 -13.53 13.18
N PRO A 81 -42.42 -12.64 13.28
CA PRO A 81 -42.50 -11.73 14.41
C PRO A 81 -42.62 -12.55 15.72
N LYS A 82 -41.65 -12.29 16.65
CA LYS A 82 -41.59 -12.87 17.99
C LYS A 82 -40.97 -14.26 18.17
N LYS A 83 -40.16 -14.78 17.25
CA LYS A 83 -39.39 -16.00 17.55
C LYS A 83 -38.41 -15.76 18.70
N TYR A 84 -37.78 -14.57 18.74
CA TYR A 84 -36.92 -14.14 19.81
C TYR A 84 -37.61 -13.07 20.66
N THR A 85 -37.78 -13.34 21.97
CA THR A 85 -38.39 -12.40 22.93
C THR A 85 -37.39 -11.32 23.32
N LEU A 86 -37.84 -10.05 23.28
CA LEU A 86 -37.06 -8.90 23.73
C LEU A 86 -37.31 -8.67 25.23
N GLU A 87 -36.24 -8.31 25.95
CA GLU A 87 -36.30 -7.92 27.36
C GLU A 87 -36.44 -6.39 27.46
N ASN A 88 -36.97 -5.88 28.57
CA ASN A 88 -37.11 -4.43 28.79
C ASN A 88 -35.74 -3.76 28.98
N THR A 89 -35.45 -2.70 28.21
CA THR A 89 -34.16 -1.97 28.18
C THR A 89 -34.33 -0.45 28.36
N ASP A 90 -35.48 0.04 28.77
CA ASP A 90 -35.80 1.49 28.83
C ASP A 90 -34.80 2.31 29.64
N PHE A 91 -34.06 1.66 30.54
CA PHE A 91 -33.07 2.30 31.41
C PHE A 91 -31.61 2.00 31.05
N LEU A 92 -31.37 1.26 29.96
CA LEU A 92 -30.03 0.84 29.56
C LEU A 92 -29.44 1.79 28.50
N ASN A 93 -28.19 2.15 28.69
CA ASN A 93 -27.44 3.01 27.77
C ASN A 93 -26.72 2.19 26.69
N ASP A 94 -26.53 2.75 25.49
CA ASP A 94 -25.75 2.13 24.41
C ASP A 94 -24.24 2.31 24.68
N ILE A 95 -23.66 1.40 25.47
CA ILE A 95 -22.22 1.28 25.70
C ILE A 95 -21.72 0.01 25.01
N GLY A 96 -20.58 0.09 24.33
CA GLY A 96 -19.99 -1.07 23.64
C GLY A 96 -19.67 -2.23 24.61
N HIS A 97 -19.99 -3.46 24.21
CA HIS A 97 -19.76 -4.67 25.01
C HIS A 97 -18.29 -4.85 25.46
N ASN A 98 -17.33 -4.37 24.67
CA ASN A 98 -15.91 -4.42 24.97
C ASN A 98 -15.54 -3.70 26.26
N TYR A 99 -16.27 -2.62 26.64
CA TYR A 99 -16.05 -1.92 27.91
C TYR A 99 -16.61 -2.71 29.11
N MET A 100 -17.52 -3.63 28.91
CA MET A 100 -18.18 -4.43 29.96
C MET A 100 -17.50 -5.77 30.20
N SER A 101 -16.89 -6.34 29.17
CA SER A 101 -16.30 -7.67 29.18
C SER A 101 -15.34 -7.93 30.36
N PRO A 102 -14.44 -7.00 30.76
CA PRO A 102 -13.53 -7.24 31.89
C PRO A 102 -14.21 -7.28 33.25
N ALA A 103 -15.49 -6.87 33.41
CA ALA A 103 -16.21 -6.94 34.65
C ALA A 103 -16.32 -8.38 35.21
N PHE A 104 -16.34 -9.38 34.33
CA PHE A 104 -16.39 -10.80 34.65
C PHE A 104 -15.03 -11.39 35.06
N MET A 105 -13.93 -10.66 34.94
CA MET A 105 -12.59 -11.16 35.29
C MET A 105 -12.29 -11.15 36.77
N ASN A 106 -11.76 -12.26 37.29
CA ASN A 106 -11.19 -12.35 38.63
C ASN A 106 -9.68 -12.59 38.52
N PHE A 107 -8.90 -11.52 38.51
CA PHE A 107 -7.45 -11.57 38.31
C PHE A 107 -6.71 -12.47 39.28
N LYS A 108 -7.18 -12.58 40.57
CA LYS A 108 -6.59 -13.46 41.56
C LYS A 108 -6.81 -14.94 41.19
N LYS A 109 -8.02 -15.31 40.78
CA LYS A 109 -8.37 -16.67 40.34
C LYS A 109 -7.77 -17.02 38.98
N LEU A 110 -7.51 -16.01 38.16
CA LEU A 110 -6.82 -16.17 36.87
C LEU A 110 -5.29 -16.17 37.01
N ASN A 111 -4.75 -16.09 38.23
CA ASN A 111 -3.31 -16.01 38.54
C ASN A 111 -2.59 -14.86 37.81
N ILE A 112 -3.30 -13.74 37.54
CA ILE A 112 -2.73 -12.52 36.94
C ILE A 112 -2.51 -11.52 38.08
N THR A 113 -1.34 -11.53 38.70
CA THR A 113 -1.02 -10.67 39.86
C THR A 113 -0.26 -9.41 39.46
N ASN A 114 0.56 -9.47 38.43
CA ASN A 114 1.37 -8.36 37.94
C ASN A 114 0.48 -7.23 37.40
N LYS A 115 0.72 -6.00 37.85
CA LYS A 115 -0.08 -4.81 37.49
C LYS A 115 0.02 -4.47 36.01
N GLU A 116 1.20 -4.59 35.43
CA GLU A 116 1.43 -4.29 34.01
C GLU A 116 0.76 -5.34 33.12
N ILE A 117 0.81 -6.61 33.49
CA ILE A 117 0.08 -7.67 32.74
C ILE A 117 -1.42 -7.45 32.82
N LYS A 118 -1.97 -7.04 33.98
CA LYS A 118 -3.38 -6.65 34.09
C LYS A 118 -3.72 -5.52 33.11
N ARG A 119 -2.87 -4.49 33.08
CA ARG A 119 -3.04 -3.34 32.16
C ARG A 119 -3.07 -3.80 30.69
N ILE A 120 -2.15 -4.66 30.29
CA ILE A 120 -2.08 -5.22 28.94
C ILE A 120 -3.36 -6.00 28.61
N VAL A 121 -3.76 -6.94 29.45
CA VAL A 121 -4.94 -7.79 29.24
C VAL A 121 -6.22 -6.95 29.15
N ILE A 122 -6.40 -6.00 30.08
CA ILE A 122 -7.58 -5.13 30.08
C ILE A 122 -7.61 -4.26 28.82
N GLN A 123 -6.49 -3.66 28.44
CA GLN A 123 -6.44 -2.82 27.23
C GLN A 123 -6.62 -3.63 25.96
N ALA A 124 -6.11 -4.87 25.89
CA ALA A 124 -6.37 -5.75 24.77
C ALA A 124 -7.87 -6.04 24.62
N ILE A 125 -8.59 -6.29 25.71
CA ILE A 125 -10.03 -6.53 25.69
C ILE A 125 -10.82 -5.23 25.42
N ILE A 126 -10.56 -4.14 26.11
CA ILE A 126 -11.35 -2.90 25.97
C ILE A 126 -11.17 -2.32 24.56
N TYR A 127 -9.99 -2.40 24.00
CA TYR A 127 -9.63 -1.75 22.74
C TYR A 127 -9.58 -2.70 21.53
N HIS A 128 -10.15 -3.92 21.60
CA HIS A 128 -10.22 -4.79 20.42
C HIS A 128 -11.14 -4.21 19.32
N HIS A 129 -12.15 -3.44 19.70
CA HIS A 129 -12.99 -2.66 18.78
C HIS A 129 -12.66 -1.18 18.86
N GLU A 130 -11.65 -0.65 18.47
CA GLU A 130 -11.20 0.76 18.45
C GLU A 130 -12.32 1.85 18.47
N ARG A 131 -13.31 1.71 19.35
CA ARG A 131 -14.38 2.69 19.58
C ARG A 131 -13.86 3.81 20.47
N GLY A 132 -14.22 5.05 20.13
CA GLY A 132 -13.61 6.25 20.71
C GLY A 132 -14.29 6.78 21.98
N LEU A 133 -14.80 5.95 22.89
CA LEU A 133 -15.30 6.45 24.17
C LEU A 133 -14.12 6.88 25.05
N ILE A 134 -14.28 8.06 25.65
CA ILE A 134 -13.36 8.55 26.68
C ILE A 134 -13.69 7.83 27.98
N ILE A 135 -12.64 7.30 28.64
CA ILE A 135 -12.80 6.64 29.95
C ILE A 135 -12.68 7.69 31.05
N ASP A 136 -13.82 8.24 31.44
CA ASP A 136 -13.98 9.25 32.45
C ASP A 136 -14.91 8.75 33.59
N GLU A 137 -15.17 9.60 34.56
CA GLU A 137 -16.06 9.29 35.72
C GLU A 137 -17.51 9.07 35.29
N ASP A 138 -17.99 9.68 34.21
CA ASP A 138 -19.36 9.49 33.71
C ASP A 138 -19.52 8.10 33.13
N LEU A 139 -18.56 7.65 32.30
CA LEU A 139 -18.54 6.27 31.79
C LEU A 139 -18.48 5.24 32.95
N GLU A 140 -17.65 5.49 33.97
CA GLU A 140 -17.56 4.61 35.13
C GLU A 140 -18.92 4.48 35.85
N LYS A 141 -19.59 5.59 36.13
CA LYS A 141 -20.92 5.59 36.78
C LYS A 141 -21.99 4.88 35.95
N ARG A 142 -21.98 5.11 34.62
CA ARG A 142 -22.93 4.44 33.74
C ARG A 142 -22.68 2.93 33.68
N LEU A 143 -21.42 2.51 33.63
CA LEU A 143 -21.03 1.10 33.65
C LEU A 143 -21.40 0.43 34.98
N ASP A 144 -21.12 1.06 36.14
CA ASP A 144 -21.50 0.51 37.44
C ASP A 144 -23.01 0.28 37.55
N LYS A 145 -23.82 1.22 37.02
CA LYS A 145 -25.28 1.06 36.96
C LYS A 145 -25.69 -0.14 36.10
N ILE A 146 -25.07 -0.30 34.88
CA ILE A 146 -25.37 -1.44 34.00
C ILE A 146 -24.92 -2.75 34.65
N ILE A 147 -23.76 -2.78 35.26
CA ILE A 147 -23.23 -3.94 36.00
C ILE A 147 -24.19 -4.36 37.12
N GLU A 148 -24.69 -3.41 37.90
CA GLU A 148 -25.59 -3.67 39.00
C GLU A 148 -26.97 -4.19 38.52
N ILE A 149 -27.57 -3.53 37.54
CA ILE A 149 -28.94 -3.81 37.12
C ILE A 149 -29.04 -5.03 36.19
N ASP A 150 -28.07 -5.21 35.30
CA ASP A 150 -28.13 -6.21 34.24
C ASP A 150 -27.05 -7.30 34.34
N LEU A 151 -25.76 -6.94 34.20
CA LEU A 151 -24.70 -7.94 34.07
C LEU A 151 -24.56 -8.88 35.27
N SER A 152 -24.81 -8.39 36.50
CA SER A 152 -24.76 -9.23 37.72
C SER A 152 -25.79 -10.35 37.70
N ASN A 153 -26.90 -10.17 37.00
CA ASN A 153 -27.96 -11.16 36.84
C ASN A 153 -27.71 -12.14 35.69
N LYS A 154 -26.68 -11.91 34.86
CA LYS A 154 -26.34 -12.75 33.68
C LYS A 154 -25.25 -13.78 33.96
N VAL A 155 -24.68 -13.81 35.17
CA VAL A 155 -23.57 -14.72 35.52
C VAL A 155 -24.01 -16.19 35.38
N ASP A 156 -25.19 -16.57 35.84
CA ASP A 156 -25.69 -17.93 35.72
C ASP A 156 -25.97 -18.32 34.26
N LEU A 157 -26.43 -17.37 33.43
CA LEU A 157 -26.61 -17.56 31.99
C LEU A 157 -25.25 -17.84 31.31
N ILE A 158 -24.20 -17.08 31.64
CA ILE A 158 -22.87 -17.33 31.13
C ILE A 158 -22.34 -18.70 31.57
N GLN A 159 -22.56 -19.10 32.81
CA GLN A 159 -22.15 -20.42 33.32
C GLN A 159 -22.82 -21.57 32.57
N ASN A 160 -24.09 -21.46 32.31
CA ASN A 160 -24.89 -22.54 31.72
C ASN A 160 -24.78 -22.63 30.19
N ASP A 161 -24.85 -21.49 29.50
CA ASP A 161 -24.92 -21.47 28.02
C ASP A 161 -23.52 -21.32 27.41
N PHE A 162 -22.67 -20.47 27.96
CA PHE A 162 -21.31 -20.27 27.46
C PHE A 162 -20.33 -21.30 28.03
N ASN A 163 -20.53 -21.79 29.27
CA ASN A 163 -19.68 -22.78 29.93
C ASN A 163 -18.19 -22.42 29.86
N PRO A 164 -17.76 -21.36 30.55
CA PRO A 164 -16.41 -20.79 30.39
C PRO A 164 -15.32 -21.76 30.87
N LYS A 165 -14.21 -21.80 30.14
CA LYS A 165 -12.99 -22.56 30.48
C LYS A 165 -12.30 -21.97 31.74
N TYR A 166 -12.35 -20.67 31.87
CA TYR A 166 -11.74 -19.95 33.01
C TYR A 166 -12.77 -19.50 34.02
N TYR A 167 -12.31 -19.29 35.25
CA TYR A 167 -13.17 -18.81 36.34
C TYR A 167 -13.69 -17.40 36.07
N ILE A 168 -14.98 -17.22 35.93
CA ILE A 168 -15.64 -15.92 35.90
C ILE A 168 -15.99 -15.41 37.30
N ARG A 169 -15.97 -14.09 37.46
CA ARG A 169 -16.37 -13.42 38.69
C ARG A 169 -17.89 -13.61 38.89
N GLN A 170 -18.29 -14.20 40.02
CA GLN A 170 -19.69 -14.51 40.29
C GLN A 170 -20.39 -13.50 41.20
N LYS A 171 -19.63 -12.73 41.97
CA LYS A 171 -20.16 -11.76 42.96
C LYS A 171 -19.36 -10.46 42.88
N LYS A 172 -20.06 -9.34 43.17
CA LYS A 172 -19.46 -8.00 43.25
C LYS A 172 -18.74 -7.62 41.94
N LEU A 173 -19.43 -7.77 40.81
CA LEU A 173 -18.96 -7.17 39.54
C LEU A 173 -18.83 -5.65 39.76
N ASN A 174 -17.84 -5.02 39.20
CA ASN A 174 -17.64 -3.56 39.26
C ASN A 174 -16.75 -3.08 38.08
N SER A 175 -16.75 -1.76 37.84
CA SER A 175 -15.99 -1.09 36.81
C SER A 175 -14.52 -0.79 37.16
N GLY A 176 -14.05 -1.17 38.36
CA GLY A 176 -12.71 -0.81 38.87
C GLY A 176 -11.53 -1.21 37.96
N TYR A 177 -11.75 -2.09 37.00
CA TYR A 177 -10.75 -2.43 35.96
C TYR A 177 -10.46 -1.26 35.03
N LEU A 178 -11.36 -0.29 34.84
CA LEU A 178 -11.18 0.85 33.94
C LEU A 178 -9.98 1.71 34.31
N GLN A 179 -9.54 1.71 35.57
CA GLN A 179 -8.31 2.40 35.99
C GLN A 179 -7.07 1.97 35.18
N TYR A 180 -7.05 0.74 34.66
CA TYR A 180 -5.96 0.19 33.86
C TYR A 180 -6.05 0.61 32.37
N ALA A 181 -7.18 1.19 31.95
CA ALA A 181 -7.41 1.61 30.58
C ALA A 181 -7.44 3.15 30.40
N LYS A 182 -7.45 3.95 31.50
CA LYS A 182 -7.48 5.43 31.43
C LYS A 182 -6.32 6.03 30.62
N LYS A 183 -5.14 5.42 30.65
CA LYS A 183 -3.98 5.82 29.86
C LYS A 183 -3.55 4.64 28.99
N ARG A 184 -3.52 4.85 27.68
CA ARG A 184 -3.05 3.85 26.71
C ARG A 184 -1.56 3.52 26.93
N ILE A 185 -1.20 2.27 26.63
CA ILE A 185 0.20 1.85 26.58
C ILE A 185 0.81 2.39 25.29
N ASP A 186 1.97 3.04 25.41
CA ASP A 186 2.71 3.63 24.29
C ASP A 186 4.20 3.25 24.34
N SER A 187 4.95 3.65 23.34
CA SER A 187 6.36 3.29 23.09
C SER A 187 7.32 3.59 24.26
N GLY A 188 6.96 4.49 25.16
CA GLY A 188 7.70 4.75 26.42
C GLY A 188 7.45 3.77 27.56
N ASP A 189 6.44 2.90 27.43
CA ASP A 189 6.09 1.93 28.49
C ASP A 189 7.01 0.69 28.44
N LYS A 190 7.42 0.17 29.60
CA LYS A 190 8.38 -0.94 29.74
C LYS A 190 7.98 -2.21 28.97
N ASN A 191 6.70 -2.51 28.86
CA ASN A 191 6.18 -3.73 28.23
C ASN A 191 5.46 -3.43 26.90
N TYR A 192 5.86 -2.37 26.21
CA TYR A 192 5.21 -1.94 24.97
C TYR A 192 5.18 -3.04 23.91
N ASN A 193 6.31 -3.70 23.63
CA ASN A 193 6.36 -4.76 22.61
C ASN A 193 5.45 -5.94 22.97
N LEU A 194 5.38 -6.32 24.26
CA LEU A 194 4.46 -7.36 24.72
C LEU A 194 2.99 -6.96 24.52
N TYR A 195 2.65 -5.70 24.79
CA TYR A 195 1.31 -5.16 24.53
C TYR A 195 0.97 -5.18 23.04
N ILE A 196 1.89 -4.77 22.17
CA ILE A 196 1.70 -4.80 20.72
C ILE A 196 1.39 -6.22 20.26
N LEU A 197 2.18 -7.21 20.68
CA LEU A 197 1.96 -8.61 20.32
C LEU A 197 0.60 -9.12 20.82
N ILE A 198 0.30 -8.95 22.10
CA ILE A 198 -0.96 -9.44 22.69
C ILE A 198 -2.17 -8.75 22.04
N LYS A 199 -2.22 -7.42 22.02
CA LYS A 199 -3.35 -6.70 21.42
C LYS A 199 -3.47 -6.92 19.92
N GLY A 200 -2.35 -6.86 19.20
CA GLY A 200 -2.35 -7.02 17.74
C GLY A 200 -2.79 -8.42 17.31
N LEU A 201 -2.33 -9.47 18.00
CA LEU A 201 -2.77 -10.85 17.75
C LEU A 201 -4.23 -11.06 18.16
N THR A 202 -4.69 -10.51 19.30
CA THR A 202 -6.12 -10.54 19.66
C THR A 202 -6.98 -9.95 18.54
N HIS A 203 -6.58 -8.80 18.00
CA HIS A 203 -7.31 -8.14 16.92
C HIS A 203 -7.30 -8.96 15.61
N ARG A 204 -6.19 -9.67 15.32
CA ARG A 204 -6.12 -10.58 14.16
C ARG A 204 -7.06 -11.77 14.33
N LEU A 205 -7.01 -12.40 15.51
CA LEU A 205 -7.84 -13.55 15.84
C LEU A 205 -9.34 -13.24 15.74
N ASP A 206 -9.76 -12.10 16.33
CA ASP A 206 -11.15 -11.66 16.26
C ASP A 206 -11.61 -11.38 14.82
N HIS A 207 -10.77 -10.71 14.01
CA HIS A 207 -11.09 -10.44 12.61
C HIS A 207 -11.13 -11.72 11.76
N SER A 208 -10.24 -12.68 11.99
CA SER A 208 -10.18 -13.96 11.30
C SER A 208 -11.43 -14.79 11.61
N ALA A 209 -11.74 -15.03 12.89
CA ALA A 209 -12.94 -15.73 13.31
C ALA A 209 -14.22 -15.01 12.87
N SER A 210 -14.22 -13.66 12.94
CA SER A 210 -15.36 -12.85 12.49
C SER A 210 -15.61 -12.91 11.00
N GLY A 211 -14.56 -13.09 10.21
CA GLY A 211 -14.63 -13.24 8.75
C GLY A 211 -14.80 -14.68 8.28
N HIS A 212 -14.72 -15.67 9.18
CA HIS A 212 -14.61 -17.11 8.84
C HIS A 212 -13.47 -17.38 7.85
N GLU A 213 -12.36 -16.69 8.00
CA GLU A 213 -11.16 -16.82 7.18
C GLU A 213 -9.98 -17.24 8.06
N GLU A 214 -9.12 -18.10 7.56
CA GLU A 214 -7.94 -18.55 8.30
C GLU A 214 -6.99 -17.38 8.62
N ILE A 215 -6.47 -17.34 9.85
CA ILE A 215 -5.53 -16.29 10.29
C ILE A 215 -4.21 -16.34 9.51
N GLU A 216 -3.80 -17.54 9.09
CA GLU A 216 -2.62 -17.79 8.26
C GLU A 216 -2.93 -18.84 7.20
N VAL A 217 -2.62 -18.54 5.94
CA VAL A 217 -2.83 -19.45 4.81
C VAL A 217 -1.53 -19.78 4.09
N ASN A 218 -1.50 -20.95 3.43
CA ASN A 218 -0.37 -21.39 2.62
C ASN A 218 0.96 -21.44 3.39
N SER A 219 0.92 -21.72 4.69
CA SER A 219 2.09 -21.71 5.58
C SER A 219 3.15 -22.76 5.18
N ASP A 220 2.76 -23.84 4.52
CA ASP A 220 3.59 -24.90 3.97
C ASP A 220 4.33 -24.49 2.67
N LYS A 221 3.91 -23.43 2.00
CA LYS A 221 4.49 -23.00 0.72
C LYS A 221 5.77 -22.19 0.94
N ASN A 222 6.84 -22.58 0.26
CA ASN A 222 8.15 -21.95 0.37
C ASN A 222 8.54 -21.28 -0.95
N ILE A 223 8.48 -19.95 -1.01
CA ILE A 223 8.80 -19.17 -2.22
C ILE A 223 10.26 -19.38 -2.66
N GLY A 224 11.19 -19.59 -1.72
CA GLY A 224 12.58 -19.86 -2.04
C GLY A 224 12.76 -21.15 -2.86
N LEU A 225 11.99 -22.20 -2.55
CA LEU A 225 12.01 -23.46 -3.33
C LEU A 225 11.40 -23.26 -4.74
N TYR A 226 10.32 -22.49 -4.87
CA TYR A 226 9.75 -22.17 -6.19
C TYR A 226 10.75 -21.36 -7.04
N THR A 227 11.44 -20.41 -6.44
CA THR A 227 12.48 -19.63 -7.11
C THR A 227 13.67 -20.52 -7.51
N GLU A 228 14.09 -21.44 -6.64
CA GLU A 228 15.15 -22.42 -6.96
C GLU A 228 14.77 -23.32 -8.15
N ASN A 229 13.53 -23.81 -8.19
CA ASN A 229 13.02 -24.61 -9.29
C ASN A 229 12.95 -23.80 -10.60
N TYR A 230 12.51 -22.53 -10.53
CA TYR A 230 12.54 -21.63 -11.69
C TYR A 230 13.94 -21.47 -12.26
N PHE A 231 14.96 -21.28 -11.40
CA PHE A 231 16.36 -21.20 -11.83
C PHE A 231 16.84 -22.48 -12.51
N LYS A 232 16.46 -23.66 -11.97
CA LYS A 232 16.79 -24.95 -12.58
C LYS A 232 16.15 -25.12 -13.97
N ILE A 233 14.85 -24.78 -14.11
CA ILE A 233 14.13 -24.90 -15.39
C ILE A 233 14.69 -23.96 -16.45
N LYS A 234 15.07 -22.75 -16.06
CA LYS A 234 15.64 -21.74 -16.98
C LYS A 234 17.17 -21.84 -17.13
N GLU A 235 17.80 -22.79 -16.46
CA GLU A 235 19.27 -22.98 -16.42
C GLU A 235 20.02 -21.72 -15.97
N TYR A 236 19.41 -20.94 -15.06
CA TYR A 236 20.04 -19.74 -14.51
C TYR A 236 21.02 -20.07 -13.41
N GLN A 237 22.18 -19.41 -13.42
CA GLN A 237 23.11 -19.44 -12.30
C GLN A 237 22.81 -18.32 -11.32
N LYS A 238 22.97 -18.62 -10.02
CA LYS A 238 22.86 -17.58 -8.99
C LYS A 238 24.01 -16.60 -9.11
N LYS A 239 23.67 -15.32 -8.99
CA LYS A 239 24.65 -14.23 -8.92
C LYS A 239 25.06 -14.01 -7.46
N GLU A 240 26.13 -13.25 -7.24
CA GLU A 240 26.66 -12.94 -5.90
C GLU A 240 25.60 -12.34 -4.96
N ALA A 241 24.70 -11.48 -5.47
CA ALA A 241 23.62 -10.90 -4.68
C ALA A 241 22.64 -11.94 -4.12
N GLN A 242 22.31 -12.97 -4.90
CA GLN A 242 21.43 -14.06 -4.46
C GLN A 242 22.14 -14.94 -3.43
N GLU A 243 23.40 -15.28 -3.65
CA GLU A 243 24.20 -16.05 -2.68
C GLU A 243 24.37 -15.29 -1.35
N PHE A 244 24.60 -13.96 -1.42
CA PHE A 244 24.65 -13.09 -0.25
C PHE A 244 23.33 -13.12 0.54
N ALA A 245 22.20 -13.04 -0.14
CA ALA A 245 20.88 -13.08 0.48
C ALA A 245 20.58 -14.43 1.14
N ILE A 246 20.95 -15.54 0.47
CA ILE A 246 20.81 -16.90 1.01
C ILE A 246 21.64 -17.08 2.29
N LYS A 247 22.87 -16.57 2.31
CA LYS A 247 23.77 -16.66 3.48
C LYS A 247 23.24 -15.80 4.66
N ASN A 248 22.53 -14.73 4.40
CA ASN A 248 22.09 -13.75 5.40
C ASN A 248 20.57 -13.78 5.64
N ARG A 249 19.90 -14.93 5.49
CA ARG A 249 18.43 -15.04 5.65
C ARG A 249 17.93 -14.58 7.03
N GLU A 250 18.76 -14.74 8.06
CA GLU A 250 18.41 -14.39 9.44
C GLU A 250 18.84 -12.95 9.84
N LYS A 251 19.35 -12.19 8.88
CA LYS A 251 19.77 -10.80 9.10
C LYS A 251 18.88 -9.82 8.34
N ASN A 252 18.86 -8.57 8.81
CA ASN A 252 18.36 -7.45 8.02
C ASN A 252 19.36 -7.17 6.90
N ILE A 253 18.86 -6.78 5.72
CA ILE A 253 19.71 -6.54 4.56
C ILE A 253 19.45 -5.15 3.97
N ILE A 254 20.52 -4.43 3.68
CA ILE A 254 20.53 -3.30 2.77
C ILE A 254 21.27 -3.74 1.52
N LEU A 255 20.55 -3.89 0.42
CA LEU A 255 21.05 -4.37 -0.85
C LEU A 255 21.12 -3.22 -1.84
N VAL A 256 22.34 -2.81 -2.21
CA VAL A 256 22.57 -1.87 -3.30
C VAL A 256 23.01 -2.67 -4.52
N ALA A 257 22.16 -2.74 -5.54
CA ALA A 257 22.42 -3.58 -6.71
C ALA A 257 21.95 -2.92 -8.01
N SER A 258 22.81 -2.93 -9.02
CA SER A 258 22.52 -2.40 -10.34
C SER A 258 21.27 -3.05 -10.97
N THR A 259 20.63 -2.33 -11.87
CA THR A 259 19.50 -2.86 -12.65
C THR A 259 19.94 -4.12 -13.42
N GLY A 260 19.13 -5.17 -13.41
CA GLY A 260 19.44 -6.44 -14.08
C GLY A 260 20.24 -7.45 -13.25
N MET A 261 20.61 -7.12 -12.00
CA MET A 261 21.29 -8.04 -11.09
C MET A 261 20.37 -9.10 -10.46
N GLY A 262 19.07 -9.06 -10.73
CA GLY A 262 18.10 -10.01 -10.18
C GLY A 262 17.68 -9.67 -8.73
N LYS A 263 17.48 -8.39 -8.43
CA LYS A 263 17.03 -7.91 -7.09
C LYS A 263 15.79 -8.66 -6.59
N THR A 264 14.81 -8.88 -7.47
CA THR A 264 13.58 -9.60 -7.11
C THR A 264 13.88 -11.00 -6.60
N GLU A 265 14.61 -11.80 -7.37
CA GLU A 265 14.99 -13.18 -6.99
C GLU A 265 15.85 -13.19 -5.72
N THR A 266 16.71 -12.17 -5.56
CA THR A 266 17.50 -11.98 -4.33
C THR A 266 16.59 -11.86 -3.10
N ALA A 267 15.53 -11.06 -3.20
CA ALA A 267 14.56 -10.94 -2.12
C ALA A 267 13.76 -12.23 -1.89
N LEU A 268 13.34 -12.92 -2.97
CA LEU A 268 12.61 -14.18 -2.83
C LEU A 268 13.47 -15.29 -2.19
N PHE A 269 14.75 -15.34 -2.47
CA PHE A 269 15.70 -16.24 -1.79
C PHE A 269 15.93 -15.86 -0.33
N TRP A 270 15.92 -14.56 0.01
CA TRP A 270 16.00 -14.11 1.39
C TRP A 270 14.72 -14.41 2.17
N ILE A 271 13.54 -14.21 1.56
CA ILE A 271 12.24 -14.54 2.15
C ILE A 271 12.19 -16.03 2.49
N ASP A 272 12.50 -16.88 1.54
CA ASP A 272 12.52 -18.35 1.67
C ASP A 272 11.18 -18.90 2.19
N LYS A 273 11.18 -19.52 3.36
CA LYS A 273 10.00 -20.12 4.01
C LYS A 273 9.21 -19.16 4.90
N ASP A 274 9.64 -17.93 5.03
CA ASP A 274 9.08 -16.97 5.97
C ASP A 274 7.85 -16.28 5.44
N LYS A 275 7.01 -15.74 6.34
CA LYS A 275 5.95 -14.79 5.99
C LYS A 275 6.58 -13.49 5.54
N ALA A 276 6.08 -12.91 4.45
CA ALA A 276 6.68 -11.69 3.92
C ALA A 276 5.69 -10.72 3.30
N PHE A 277 6.06 -9.45 3.37
CA PHE A 277 5.43 -8.33 2.67
C PHE A 277 6.45 -7.69 1.74
N PHE A 278 6.16 -7.70 0.44
CA PHE A 278 7.02 -7.11 -0.58
C PHE A 278 6.39 -5.82 -1.07
N THR A 279 7.06 -4.69 -0.86
CA THR A 279 6.51 -3.35 -1.15
C THR A 279 7.26 -2.65 -2.27
N LEU A 280 6.48 -2.03 -3.18
CA LEU A 280 6.98 -1.22 -4.29
C LEU A 280 6.21 0.12 -4.37
N PRO A 281 6.81 1.14 -5.01
CA PRO A 281 6.18 2.46 -5.09
C PRO A 281 4.93 2.51 -5.97
N LEU A 282 4.88 1.73 -7.06
CA LEU A 282 3.81 1.83 -8.04
C LEU A 282 2.98 0.55 -8.17
N ARG A 283 1.64 0.70 -8.32
CA ARG A 283 0.70 -0.41 -8.53
C ARG A 283 1.03 -1.24 -9.78
N VAL A 284 1.40 -0.59 -10.88
CA VAL A 284 1.76 -1.26 -12.13
C VAL A 284 2.93 -2.23 -11.93
N SER A 285 3.91 -1.81 -11.14
CA SER A 285 5.08 -2.62 -10.79
C SER A 285 4.72 -3.81 -9.93
N ILE A 286 3.83 -3.57 -8.94
CA ILE A 286 3.35 -4.61 -8.04
C ILE A 286 2.57 -5.65 -8.82
N ASN A 287 1.68 -5.23 -9.74
CA ASN A 287 0.93 -6.12 -10.60
C ASN A 287 1.85 -6.97 -11.49
N ALA A 288 2.82 -6.33 -12.14
CA ALA A 288 3.79 -7.02 -12.98
C ALA A 288 4.65 -8.03 -12.19
N LEU A 289 5.02 -7.68 -10.96
CA LEU A 289 5.77 -8.57 -10.09
C LEU A 289 4.90 -9.72 -9.58
N TYR A 290 3.66 -9.45 -9.20
CA TYR A 290 2.68 -10.47 -8.83
C TYR A 290 2.47 -11.48 -9.95
N ASP A 291 2.24 -11.02 -11.18
CA ASP A 291 2.09 -11.87 -12.37
C ASP A 291 3.32 -12.73 -12.61
N ARG A 292 4.52 -12.13 -12.56
CA ARG A 292 5.78 -12.84 -12.73
C ARG A 292 5.99 -13.94 -11.68
N VAL A 293 5.55 -13.70 -10.46
CA VAL A 293 5.67 -14.69 -9.40
C VAL A 293 4.59 -15.77 -9.51
N SER A 294 3.38 -15.41 -9.96
CA SER A 294 2.21 -16.31 -9.96
C SER A 294 2.06 -17.14 -11.23
N LYS A 295 2.48 -16.64 -12.41
CA LYS A 295 2.27 -17.33 -13.71
C LYS A 295 3.06 -18.63 -13.84
N SER A 296 2.46 -19.60 -14.52
CA SER A 296 2.99 -20.97 -14.68
C SER A 296 4.26 -21.07 -15.53
N ASP A 297 4.49 -20.15 -16.44
CA ASP A 297 5.68 -20.05 -17.31
C ASP A 297 6.84 -19.27 -16.66
N GLU A 298 6.60 -18.73 -15.47
CA GLU A 298 7.55 -17.97 -14.66
C GLU A 298 7.84 -18.73 -13.33
N ILE A 299 7.81 -18.08 -12.17
CA ILE A 299 8.14 -18.69 -10.88
C ILE A 299 7.07 -19.71 -10.43
N ASN A 300 5.84 -19.58 -10.93
CA ASN A 300 4.72 -20.48 -10.67
C ASN A 300 4.32 -20.61 -9.18
N TYR A 301 4.41 -19.49 -8.44
CA TYR A 301 3.94 -19.41 -7.06
C TYR A 301 2.59 -18.68 -6.98
N ASN A 302 1.51 -19.39 -7.21
CA ASN A 302 0.14 -18.85 -7.26
C ASN A 302 -0.54 -18.70 -5.87
N TYR A 303 0.25 -18.71 -4.80
CA TYR A 303 -0.17 -18.57 -3.40
C TYR A 303 0.12 -17.16 -2.84
N ALA A 304 0.53 -16.22 -3.68
CA ALA A 304 0.77 -14.86 -3.26
C ALA A 304 -0.51 -14.05 -3.15
N GLY A 305 -0.54 -13.10 -2.21
CA GLY A 305 -1.57 -12.07 -2.10
C GLY A 305 -1.19 -10.79 -2.83
N LEU A 306 -2.19 -10.04 -3.26
CA LEU A 306 -2.04 -8.72 -3.85
C LEU A 306 -2.82 -7.69 -3.04
N LEU A 307 -2.16 -6.60 -2.58
CA LEU A 307 -2.77 -5.63 -1.69
C LEU A 307 -2.49 -4.18 -2.13
N HIS A 308 -3.44 -3.61 -2.84
CA HIS A 308 -3.53 -2.18 -3.16
C HIS A 308 -4.99 -1.80 -3.42
N SER A 309 -5.28 -0.52 -3.66
CA SER A 309 -6.68 -0.02 -3.73
C SER A 309 -7.52 -0.65 -4.84
N THR A 310 -6.93 -1.20 -5.89
CA THR A 310 -7.61 -1.81 -7.05
C THR A 310 -7.19 -3.27 -7.27
N SER A 311 -6.67 -3.96 -6.25
CA SER A 311 -6.14 -5.32 -6.39
C SER A 311 -7.22 -6.34 -6.77
N ALA A 312 -8.42 -6.25 -6.18
CA ALA A 312 -9.52 -7.17 -6.50
C ALA A 312 -9.96 -7.05 -7.96
N ASP A 313 -10.01 -5.83 -8.49
CA ASP A 313 -10.39 -5.56 -9.87
C ASP A 313 -9.33 -6.07 -10.84
N TYR A 314 -8.06 -5.83 -10.50
CA TYR A 314 -6.94 -6.34 -11.28
C TYR A 314 -6.97 -7.88 -11.38
N LEU A 315 -7.17 -8.57 -10.28
CA LEU A 315 -7.26 -10.03 -10.25
C LEU A 315 -8.44 -10.54 -11.08
N LYS A 316 -9.60 -9.89 -10.97
CA LYS A 316 -10.80 -10.22 -11.76
C LYS A 316 -10.57 -10.03 -13.26
N ASP A 317 -10.07 -8.86 -13.68
CA ASP A 317 -9.85 -8.51 -15.09
C ASP A 317 -8.80 -9.43 -15.75
N ASN A 318 -7.86 -10.00 -14.98
CA ASN A 318 -6.85 -10.94 -15.46
C ASN A 318 -7.21 -12.41 -15.27
N GLY A 319 -8.49 -12.72 -14.96
CA GLY A 319 -9.03 -14.08 -14.95
C GLY A 319 -8.60 -14.94 -13.76
N TYR A 320 -8.12 -14.31 -12.66
CA TYR A 320 -7.83 -15.05 -11.44
C TYR A 320 -9.14 -15.51 -10.78
N THR A 321 -9.24 -16.79 -10.49
CA THR A 321 -10.36 -17.36 -9.72
C THR A 321 -10.22 -16.97 -8.24
N ASP A 322 -11.35 -16.97 -7.51
CA ASP A 322 -11.38 -16.68 -6.06
C ASP A 322 -10.77 -15.31 -5.65
N PHE A 323 -10.78 -14.32 -6.57
CA PHE A 323 -10.19 -13.01 -6.37
C PHE A 323 -10.74 -12.29 -5.12
N GLU A 324 -11.99 -12.50 -4.74
CA GLU A 324 -12.59 -11.93 -3.54
C GLU A 324 -11.97 -12.50 -2.26
N LYS A 325 -11.87 -13.82 -2.17
CA LYS A 325 -11.24 -14.51 -1.06
C LYS A 325 -9.77 -14.11 -0.94
N SER A 326 -9.02 -14.11 -2.05
CA SER A 326 -7.64 -13.67 -2.10
C SER A 326 -7.45 -12.22 -1.62
N SER A 327 -8.36 -11.32 -2.05
CA SER A 327 -8.35 -9.91 -1.62
C SER A 327 -8.65 -9.77 -0.12
N ASN A 328 -9.60 -10.53 0.42
CA ASN A 328 -9.94 -10.51 1.84
C ASN A 328 -8.78 -11.02 2.70
N LEU A 329 -8.20 -12.16 2.35
CA LEU A 329 -7.03 -12.73 3.02
C LEU A 329 -5.82 -11.76 3.01
N SER A 330 -5.61 -11.06 1.88
CA SER A 330 -4.55 -10.04 1.78
C SER A 330 -4.80 -8.86 2.72
N ARG A 331 -6.06 -8.37 2.82
CA ARG A 331 -6.45 -7.28 3.74
C ARG A 331 -6.36 -7.69 5.21
N GLN A 332 -6.57 -8.97 5.51
CA GLN A 332 -6.41 -9.52 6.86
C GLN A 332 -4.96 -9.82 7.20
N LEU A 333 -4.04 -9.68 6.25
CA LEU A 333 -2.63 -10.03 6.37
C LEU A 333 -2.40 -11.53 6.59
N SER A 334 -3.29 -12.39 6.07
CA SER A 334 -3.27 -13.84 6.25
C SER A 334 -2.37 -14.55 5.25
N GLN A 335 -2.13 -13.96 4.07
CA GLN A 335 -1.27 -14.54 3.04
C GLN A 335 0.18 -14.66 3.51
N LYS A 336 0.84 -15.74 3.11
CA LYS A 336 2.25 -15.97 3.44
C LYS A 336 3.19 -14.98 2.74
N LEU A 337 2.91 -14.68 1.47
CA LEU A 337 3.61 -13.65 0.70
C LEU A 337 2.59 -12.66 0.16
N THR A 338 2.75 -11.38 0.47
CA THR A 338 1.87 -10.31 -0.01
C THR A 338 2.66 -9.25 -0.74
N PHE A 339 2.32 -8.99 -2.00
CA PHE A 339 2.80 -7.84 -2.77
C PHE A 339 1.91 -6.64 -2.50
N SER A 340 2.49 -5.49 -2.14
CA SER A 340 1.71 -4.36 -1.65
C SER A 340 2.32 -3.00 -2.02
N THR A 341 1.46 -1.98 -2.08
CA THR A 341 1.92 -0.59 -2.00
C THR A 341 2.27 -0.22 -0.56
N ILE A 342 3.20 0.71 -0.39
CA ILE A 342 3.64 1.20 0.93
C ILE A 342 2.47 1.68 1.78
N ASP A 343 1.53 2.41 1.20
CA ASP A 343 0.38 2.99 1.90
C ASP A 343 -0.59 1.95 2.49
N GLN A 344 -0.46 0.68 2.12
CA GLN A 344 -1.26 -0.39 2.72
C GLN A 344 -0.61 -0.97 3.98
N ILE A 345 0.71 -1.05 4.04
CA ILE A 345 1.47 -1.70 5.11
C ILE A 345 2.07 -0.68 6.09
N PHE A 346 2.66 0.43 5.63
CA PHE A 346 3.42 1.38 6.45
C PHE A 346 2.58 2.51 7.08
N LYS A 347 1.32 2.24 7.45
CA LYS A 347 0.50 3.18 8.24
C LYS A 347 0.79 3.13 9.74
N PHE A 348 1.31 2.02 10.23
CA PHE A 348 1.53 1.79 11.67
C PHE A 348 2.49 2.80 12.36
N PRO A 349 3.47 3.46 11.66
CA PRO A 349 4.28 4.49 12.29
C PRO A 349 3.48 5.70 12.81
N PHE A 350 2.30 5.95 12.24
CA PHE A 350 1.37 6.97 12.72
C PHE A 350 0.56 6.54 13.95
N LYS A 351 0.80 5.37 14.51
CA LYS A 351 0.15 4.81 15.71
C LYS A 351 -1.37 5.02 15.74
N TYR A 352 -2.04 4.93 14.59
CA TYR A 352 -3.48 5.13 14.46
C TYR A 352 -4.27 4.07 15.24
N LYS A 353 -5.57 4.32 15.50
CA LYS A 353 -6.44 3.36 16.20
C LYS A 353 -6.46 2.00 15.51
N GLY A 354 -5.92 0.96 16.16
CA GLY A 354 -5.81 -0.42 15.66
C GLY A 354 -4.49 -0.75 14.93
N TYR A 355 -3.49 0.13 14.96
CA TYR A 355 -2.19 -0.09 14.31
C TYR A 355 -1.45 -1.33 14.82
N GLU A 356 -1.76 -1.78 16.01
CA GLU A 356 -1.12 -2.93 16.65
C GLU A 356 -1.33 -4.21 15.85
N LYS A 357 -2.42 -4.31 15.07
CA LYS A 357 -2.67 -5.45 14.17
C LYS A 357 -1.57 -5.60 13.11
N GLU A 358 -1.29 -4.53 12.36
CA GLU A 358 -0.23 -4.55 11.35
C GLU A 358 1.14 -4.72 12.03
N TYR A 359 1.41 -3.95 13.08
CA TYR A 359 2.70 -3.95 13.75
C TYR A 359 3.06 -5.32 14.35
N ALA A 360 2.11 -5.99 15.03
CA ALA A 360 2.32 -7.34 15.54
C ALA A 360 2.56 -8.38 14.44
N THR A 361 1.89 -8.23 13.27
CA THR A 361 2.10 -9.12 12.13
C THR A 361 3.51 -8.95 11.56
N LEU A 362 4.00 -7.71 11.46
CA LEU A 362 5.33 -7.42 10.94
C LEU A 362 6.44 -7.87 11.89
N ALA A 363 6.15 -8.03 13.19
CA ALA A 363 7.11 -8.50 14.18
C ALA A 363 7.66 -9.91 13.88
N TYR A 364 6.85 -10.81 13.33
CA TYR A 364 7.27 -12.18 12.97
C TYR A 364 7.35 -12.41 11.45
N SER A 365 7.36 -11.31 10.68
CA SER A 365 7.42 -11.34 9.21
C SER A 365 8.72 -10.72 8.69
N LYS A 366 8.98 -10.92 7.40
CA LYS A 366 9.99 -10.23 6.63
C LYS A 366 9.35 -9.13 5.78
N VAL A 367 9.97 -7.96 5.72
CA VAL A 367 9.48 -6.83 4.93
C VAL A 367 10.53 -6.45 3.90
N VAL A 368 10.15 -6.47 2.62
CA VAL A 368 11.00 -6.00 1.52
C VAL A 368 10.51 -4.63 1.07
N ILE A 369 11.41 -3.66 1.02
CA ILE A 369 11.18 -2.31 0.52
C ILE A 369 12.04 -2.14 -0.72
N ASP A 370 11.42 -2.07 -1.89
CA ASP A 370 12.12 -1.86 -3.15
C ASP A 370 12.10 -0.38 -3.53
N GLU A 371 13.23 0.09 -4.07
CA GLU A 371 13.45 1.44 -4.58
C GLU A 371 13.10 2.55 -3.55
N ILE A 372 13.66 2.48 -2.34
CA ILE A 372 13.38 3.46 -1.27
C ILE A 372 13.65 4.92 -1.68
N GLN A 373 14.59 5.15 -2.60
CA GLN A 373 14.92 6.48 -3.11
C GLN A 373 13.83 7.07 -4.03
N ALA A 374 12.89 6.25 -4.52
CA ALA A 374 11.80 6.71 -5.39
C ALA A 374 10.65 7.39 -4.62
N TYR A 375 10.73 7.41 -3.30
CA TYR A 375 9.71 8.02 -2.45
C TYR A 375 10.08 9.46 -2.09
N SER A 376 9.05 10.27 -1.88
CA SER A 376 9.23 11.61 -1.35
C SER A 376 9.88 11.61 0.03
N PRO A 377 10.44 12.75 0.48
CA PRO A 377 11.09 12.86 1.78
C PRO A 377 10.18 12.48 2.96
N GLU A 378 8.88 12.79 2.88
CA GLU A 378 7.91 12.47 3.92
C GLU A 378 7.65 10.96 3.99
N ILE A 379 7.48 10.30 2.85
CA ILE A 379 7.30 8.83 2.80
C ILE A 379 8.60 8.14 3.21
N ALA A 380 9.76 8.60 2.73
CA ALA A 380 11.06 8.03 3.11
C ALA A 380 11.29 8.13 4.64
N ALA A 381 10.96 9.27 5.25
CA ALA A 381 10.98 9.45 6.70
C ALA A 381 10.05 8.46 7.41
N THR A 382 8.85 8.26 6.88
CA THR A 382 7.88 7.30 7.44
C THR A 382 8.37 5.86 7.31
N LEU A 383 9.01 5.51 6.19
CA LEU A 383 9.62 4.20 5.99
C LEU A 383 10.75 3.95 6.99
N ILE A 384 11.65 4.91 7.19
CA ILE A 384 12.75 4.78 8.16
C ILE A 384 12.19 4.62 9.58
N LYS A 385 11.16 5.40 9.95
CA LYS A 385 10.48 5.21 11.24
C LYS A 385 9.84 3.84 11.36
N GLY A 386 9.18 3.36 10.31
CA GLY A 386 8.59 2.03 10.28
C GLY A 386 9.63 0.90 10.38
N ILE A 387 10.77 1.05 9.70
CA ILE A 387 11.90 0.11 9.78
C ILE A 387 12.47 0.10 11.21
N GLU A 388 12.66 1.27 11.85
CA GLU A 388 13.05 1.36 13.26
C GLU A 388 12.08 0.57 14.17
N MET A 389 10.78 0.75 13.97
CA MET A 389 9.78 0.03 14.76
C MET A 389 9.83 -1.48 14.50
N ILE A 390 9.93 -1.92 13.23
CA ILE A 390 10.07 -3.34 12.86
C ILE A 390 11.32 -3.94 13.50
N HIS A 391 12.45 -3.24 13.42
CA HIS A 391 13.71 -3.67 14.02
C HIS A 391 13.58 -3.82 15.54
N ASN A 392 13.01 -2.82 16.21
CA ASN A 392 12.86 -2.80 17.68
C ASN A 392 11.93 -3.86 18.24
N ILE A 393 10.96 -4.36 17.45
CA ILE A 393 10.08 -5.46 17.87
C ILE A 393 10.60 -6.84 17.47
N GLY A 394 11.72 -6.91 16.72
CA GLY A 394 12.37 -8.15 16.29
C GLY A 394 12.00 -8.65 14.89
N GLY A 395 11.17 -7.89 14.14
CA GLY A 395 10.89 -8.18 12.73
C GLY A 395 12.11 -7.94 11.85
N LYS A 396 12.07 -8.46 10.61
CA LYS A 396 13.19 -8.36 9.67
C LYS A 396 12.82 -7.55 8.44
N PHE A 397 13.80 -6.82 7.91
CA PHE A 397 13.63 -6.02 6.71
C PHE A 397 14.76 -6.23 5.70
N MET A 398 14.42 -6.06 4.41
CA MET A 398 15.36 -5.90 3.32
C MET A 398 15.03 -4.62 2.56
N ILE A 399 16.00 -3.72 2.45
CA ILE A 399 15.91 -2.57 1.54
C ILE A 399 16.67 -2.95 0.28
N MET A 400 16.05 -2.77 -0.88
CA MET A 400 16.70 -2.98 -2.19
C MET A 400 16.65 -1.69 -2.98
N THR A 401 17.76 -1.30 -3.58
CA THR A 401 17.84 -0.10 -4.37
C THR A 401 18.99 -0.18 -5.38
N ALA A 402 18.92 0.59 -6.45
CA ALA A 402 20.06 0.80 -7.33
C ALA A 402 21.03 1.87 -6.78
N THR A 403 20.49 2.81 -6.01
CA THR A 403 21.27 3.92 -5.44
C THR A 403 20.75 4.23 -4.03
N MET A 404 21.64 4.29 -3.04
CA MET A 404 21.27 4.50 -1.64
C MET A 404 21.69 5.90 -1.17
N PRO A 405 20.73 6.79 -0.84
CA PRO A 405 21.02 8.10 -0.27
C PRO A 405 21.77 7.99 1.06
N THR A 406 22.87 8.72 1.22
CA THR A 406 23.65 8.75 2.47
C THR A 406 22.81 9.24 3.65
N LEU A 407 21.91 10.20 3.42
CA LEU A 407 20.95 10.70 4.42
C LEU A 407 20.19 9.57 5.13
N TYR A 408 19.74 8.57 4.37
CA TYR A 408 18.97 7.45 4.93
C TYR A 408 19.86 6.55 5.79
N LEU A 409 21.08 6.27 5.36
CA LEU A 409 22.04 5.50 6.16
C LEU A 409 22.44 6.24 7.44
N GLU A 410 22.70 7.56 7.36
CA GLU A 410 22.98 8.39 8.53
C GLU A 410 21.84 8.35 9.55
N GLU A 411 20.59 8.46 9.08
CA GLU A 411 19.41 8.41 9.93
C GLU A 411 19.17 7.03 10.53
N MET A 412 19.32 5.97 9.73
CA MET A 412 19.21 4.59 10.22
C MET A 412 20.29 4.28 11.27
N LYS A 413 21.51 4.78 11.08
CA LYS A 413 22.58 4.67 12.06
C LYS A 413 22.24 5.42 13.36
N ARG A 414 21.74 6.65 13.25
CA ARG A 414 21.32 7.48 14.39
C ARG A 414 20.22 6.80 15.21
N ARG A 415 19.35 6.02 14.58
CA ARG A 415 18.23 5.28 15.19
C ARG A 415 18.62 3.88 15.67
N GLY A 416 19.88 3.49 15.54
CA GLY A 416 20.37 2.17 15.98
C GLY A 416 19.94 0.99 15.13
N ILE A 417 19.49 1.24 13.89
CA ILE A 417 19.03 0.19 12.96
C ILE A 417 20.24 -0.54 12.33
N LEU A 418 21.36 0.18 12.16
CA LEU A 418 22.59 -0.38 11.59
C LEU A 418 23.46 -0.96 12.71
N ASP A 419 23.08 -2.11 13.21
CA ASP A 419 23.78 -2.91 14.24
C ASP A 419 24.33 -4.22 13.67
N GLU A 420 24.78 -5.14 14.52
CA GLU A 420 25.30 -6.46 14.14
C GLU A 420 24.26 -7.39 13.48
N THR A 421 22.96 -7.05 13.59
CA THR A 421 21.87 -7.80 12.94
C THR A 421 21.59 -7.32 11.53
N THR A 422 22.19 -6.20 11.10
CA THR A 422 22.01 -5.59 9.79
C THR A 422 23.28 -5.68 8.95
N VAL A 423 23.18 -6.23 7.75
CA VAL A 423 24.30 -6.34 6.80
C VAL A 423 24.03 -5.53 5.53
N MET A 424 25.09 -4.99 4.95
CA MET A 424 25.02 -4.29 3.67
C MET A 424 25.75 -5.10 2.59
N GLY A 425 25.19 -5.14 1.38
CA GLY A 425 25.80 -5.74 0.20
C GLY A 425 25.69 -4.80 -0.98
N GLU A 426 26.80 -4.61 -1.69
CA GLU A 426 26.88 -3.83 -2.93
C GLU A 426 27.26 -4.74 -4.09
N PHE A 427 26.42 -4.74 -5.15
CA PHE A 427 26.57 -5.59 -6.34
C PHE A 427 26.39 -4.73 -7.58
N ILE A 428 27.51 -4.21 -8.07
CA ILE A 428 27.53 -3.24 -9.16
C ILE A 428 27.94 -3.94 -10.47
N SER A 429 27.22 -3.63 -11.54
CA SER A 429 27.58 -4.09 -12.88
C SER A 429 28.63 -3.18 -13.51
N ASP A 430 29.69 -3.74 -14.07
CA ASP A 430 30.75 -3.03 -14.80
C ASP A 430 30.37 -2.68 -16.26
N GLY A 431 29.13 -3.00 -16.66
CA GLY A 431 28.68 -2.78 -18.04
C GLY A 431 28.53 -1.30 -18.42
N GLU A 432 29.11 -0.94 -19.56
CA GLU A 432 28.93 0.37 -20.18
C GLU A 432 27.56 0.45 -20.86
N ARG A 433 26.61 1.18 -20.26
CA ARG A 433 25.24 1.30 -20.79
C ARG A 433 24.91 2.67 -21.37
N HIS A 434 25.49 3.73 -20.81
CA HIS A 434 25.10 5.10 -21.10
C HIS A 434 26.32 5.95 -21.52
N ASN A 435 26.38 6.32 -22.81
CA ASN A 435 27.24 7.35 -23.33
C ASN A 435 26.42 8.65 -23.37
N ILE A 436 26.67 9.55 -22.43
CA ILE A 436 25.84 10.73 -22.19
C ILE A 436 26.37 11.96 -22.91
N LYS A 437 25.47 12.88 -23.23
CA LYS A 437 25.79 14.25 -23.67
C LYS A 437 24.90 15.23 -22.93
N ILE A 438 25.53 16.20 -22.23
CA ILE A 438 24.83 17.29 -21.55
C ILE A 438 24.80 18.49 -22.50
N LEU A 439 23.64 19.08 -22.68
CA LEU A 439 23.37 20.14 -23.62
C LEU A 439 22.73 21.32 -22.92
N ASP A 440 23.41 22.46 -22.92
CA ASP A 440 22.82 23.73 -22.45
C ASP A 440 22.02 24.40 -23.58
N GLU A 441 21.13 23.63 -24.16
CA GLU A 441 20.25 23.96 -25.26
C GLU A 441 18.80 23.61 -24.89
N SER A 442 17.84 24.17 -25.64
CA SER A 442 16.43 23.76 -25.48
C SER A 442 16.16 22.47 -26.25
N LEU A 443 15.47 21.53 -25.60
CA LEU A 443 14.99 20.34 -26.28
C LEU A 443 14.02 20.69 -27.43
N TYR A 444 13.35 21.84 -27.34
CA TYR A 444 12.37 22.33 -28.31
C TYR A 444 13.00 23.09 -29.46
N ASP A 445 14.32 23.26 -29.51
CA ASP A 445 15.01 23.89 -30.63
C ASP A 445 14.86 23.05 -31.90
N LYS A 446 14.61 23.70 -33.04
CA LYS A 446 14.34 23.05 -34.32
C LYS A 446 15.40 22.01 -34.69
N ASN A 447 16.68 22.33 -34.50
CA ASN A 447 17.79 21.43 -34.79
C ASN A 447 17.75 20.13 -33.97
N ASN A 448 17.33 20.24 -32.70
CA ASN A 448 17.19 19.08 -31.79
C ASN A 448 16.00 18.22 -32.18
N ILE A 449 14.87 18.84 -32.57
CA ILE A 449 13.69 18.12 -33.07
C ILE A 449 14.03 17.38 -34.37
N GLU A 450 14.69 18.02 -35.34
CA GLU A 450 15.12 17.39 -36.60
C GLU A 450 16.07 16.20 -36.36
N LYS A 451 17.00 16.33 -35.41
CA LYS A 451 17.89 15.24 -35.01
C LYS A 451 17.14 14.06 -34.40
N ILE A 452 16.16 14.32 -33.52
CA ILE A 452 15.29 13.30 -32.91
C ILE A 452 14.52 12.54 -34.01
N ILE A 453 13.95 13.29 -34.94
CA ILE A 453 13.21 12.74 -36.10
C ILE A 453 14.12 11.85 -36.93
N GLU A 454 15.31 12.30 -37.25
CA GLU A 454 16.27 11.51 -38.04
C GLU A 454 16.68 10.22 -37.30
N GLN A 455 16.95 10.29 -36.01
CA GLN A 455 17.27 9.12 -35.18
C GLN A 455 16.12 8.10 -35.18
N SER A 456 14.86 8.57 -35.13
CA SER A 456 13.68 7.71 -35.06
C SER A 456 13.42 6.86 -36.30
N LYS A 457 14.03 7.19 -37.46
CA LYS A 457 13.91 6.38 -38.68
C LYS A 457 14.49 4.98 -38.48
N ASN A 458 15.57 4.87 -37.71
CA ASN A 458 16.33 3.63 -37.56
C ASN A 458 16.45 3.14 -36.10
N LYS A 459 15.91 3.87 -35.16
CA LYS A 459 16.03 3.61 -33.69
C LYS A 459 14.71 3.81 -32.98
N LYS A 460 14.59 3.17 -31.83
CA LYS A 460 13.56 3.48 -30.84
C LYS A 460 14.02 4.66 -30.00
N VAL A 461 13.33 5.79 -30.10
CA VAL A 461 13.66 7.02 -29.39
C VAL A 461 12.64 7.23 -28.26
N LEU A 462 13.14 7.43 -27.05
CA LEU A 462 12.34 7.81 -25.88
C LEU A 462 12.61 9.27 -25.52
N ILE A 463 11.56 10.04 -25.33
CA ILE A 463 11.64 11.42 -24.83
C ILE A 463 10.94 11.47 -23.47
N ILE A 464 11.65 11.88 -22.43
CA ILE A 464 11.09 12.02 -21.09
C ILE A 464 11.14 13.48 -20.67
N LEU A 465 9.96 14.02 -20.38
CA LEU A 465 9.75 15.41 -20.00
C LEU A 465 9.20 15.52 -18.58
N ASN A 466 9.41 16.67 -17.96
CA ASN A 466 9.08 16.87 -16.55
C ASN A 466 7.60 17.16 -16.32
N THR A 467 6.89 17.70 -17.31
CA THR A 467 5.48 18.06 -17.17
C THR A 467 4.61 17.47 -18.28
N VAL A 468 3.32 17.31 -18.01
CA VAL A 468 2.35 16.91 -19.04
C VAL A 468 2.29 17.92 -20.16
N ALA A 469 2.30 19.22 -19.83
CA ALA A 469 2.28 20.31 -20.82
C ALA A 469 3.46 20.21 -21.78
N SER A 470 4.67 20.01 -21.25
CA SER A 470 5.88 19.83 -22.03
C SER A 470 5.78 18.62 -22.98
N SER A 471 5.17 17.53 -22.51
CA SER A 471 5.01 16.31 -23.31
C SER A 471 4.01 16.51 -24.46
N ILE A 472 2.92 17.22 -24.22
CA ILE A 472 1.93 17.58 -25.25
C ILE A 472 2.55 18.55 -26.28
N GLU A 473 3.28 19.59 -25.82
CA GLU A 473 3.95 20.55 -26.69
C GLU A 473 4.98 19.85 -27.60
N MET A 474 5.79 18.96 -27.06
CA MET A 474 6.77 18.20 -27.83
C MET A 474 6.09 17.30 -28.86
N TYR A 475 4.99 16.64 -28.47
CA TYR A 475 4.20 15.79 -29.37
C TYR A 475 3.69 16.61 -30.57
N SER A 476 3.06 17.77 -30.32
CA SER A 476 2.53 18.65 -31.34
C SER A 476 3.64 19.17 -32.28
N LYS A 477 4.78 19.60 -31.73
CA LYS A 477 5.91 20.11 -32.56
C LYS A 477 6.50 19.02 -33.44
N ILE A 478 6.64 17.78 -33.01
CA ILE A 478 7.14 16.70 -33.87
C ILE A 478 6.12 16.34 -34.93
N GLN A 479 4.83 16.33 -34.59
CA GLN A 479 3.74 16.09 -35.58
C GLN A 479 3.72 17.11 -36.72
N GLU A 480 3.86 18.41 -36.37
CA GLU A 480 3.94 19.50 -37.34
C GLU A 480 5.12 19.35 -38.32
N HIS A 481 6.25 18.79 -37.89
CA HIS A 481 7.41 18.57 -38.75
C HIS A 481 7.29 17.38 -39.69
N ASN A 482 6.55 16.34 -39.29
CA ASN A 482 6.40 15.14 -40.11
C ASN A 482 5.22 14.25 -39.63
N GLU A 483 4.11 14.31 -40.35
CA GLU A 483 2.90 13.55 -40.07
C GLU A 483 3.05 12.02 -40.27
N SER A 484 4.08 11.57 -40.97
CA SER A 484 4.28 10.14 -41.27
C SER A 484 5.11 9.36 -40.23
N ILE A 485 5.56 10.02 -39.15
CA ILE A 485 6.39 9.39 -38.12
C ILE A 485 5.51 8.61 -37.17
N ASN A 486 5.96 7.38 -36.76
CA ASN A 486 5.37 6.65 -35.65
C ASN A 486 5.71 7.35 -34.34
N ILE A 487 4.81 8.19 -33.87
CA ILE A 487 4.92 8.97 -32.63
C ILE A 487 3.79 8.60 -31.68
N ASN A 488 4.12 8.40 -30.40
CA ASN A 488 3.18 8.03 -29.37
C ASN A 488 3.38 8.89 -28.11
N LEU A 489 2.30 9.14 -27.36
CA LEU A 489 2.28 9.98 -26.17
C LEU A 489 1.72 9.20 -24.98
N LEU A 490 2.40 9.27 -23.81
CA LEU A 490 1.95 8.65 -22.55
C LEU A 490 2.20 9.58 -21.36
N HIS A 491 1.13 9.99 -20.69
CA HIS A 491 1.20 10.79 -19.45
C HIS A 491 0.00 10.53 -18.51
N SER A 492 0.00 11.15 -17.33
CA SER A 492 -0.99 10.90 -16.29
C SER A 492 -2.41 11.42 -16.59
N MET A 493 -2.58 12.26 -17.60
CA MET A 493 -3.87 12.89 -17.95
C MET A 493 -4.71 12.12 -18.96
N PHE A 494 -4.34 10.87 -19.27
CA PHE A 494 -5.23 9.92 -19.93
C PHE A 494 -6.16 9.26 -18.89
N ILE A 495 -7.43 8.99 -19.27
CA ILE A 495 -8.34 8.18 -18.45
C ILE A 495 -7.73 6.80 -18.20
N GLN A 496 -8.07 6.18 -17.07
CA GLN A 496 -7.41 4.94 -16.62
C GLN A 496 -7.44 3.83 -17.69
N GLU A 497 -8.54 3.71 -18.42
CA GLU A 497 -8.68 2.72 -19.51
C GLU A 497 -7.67 2.97 -20.62
N HIS A 498 -7.57 4.18 -21.15
CA HIS A 498 -6.64 4.54 -22.22
C HIS A 498 -5.18 4.45 -21.76
N ARG A 499 -4.93 4.86 -20.54
CA ARG A 499 -3.60 4.80 -19.93
C ARG A 499 -3.11 3.35 -19.82
N SER A 500 -3.96 2.42 -19.41
CA SER A 500 -3.60 1.00 -19.34
C SER A 500 -3.23 0.43 -20.72
N ILE A 501 -3.95 0.82 -21.77
CA ILE A 501 -3.64 0.45 -23.17
C ILE A 501 -2.30 1.03 -23.58
N LEU A 502 -2.05 2.32 -23.34
CA LEU A 502 -0.79 2.99 -23.68
C LEU A 502 0.41 2.38 -22.92
N GLU A 503 0.24 2.03 -21.65
CA GLU A 503 1.28 1.35 -20.86
C GLU A 503 1.59 -0.06 -21.43
N GLN A 504 0.62 -0.76 -22.00
CA GLN A 504 0.87 -2.01 -22.70
C GLN A 504 1.53 -1.77 -24.06
N ASN A 505 1.05 -0.80 -24.83
CA ASN A 505 1.58 -0.48 -26.15
C ASN A 505 3.07 -0.09 -26.11
N ILE A 506 3.51 0.70 -25.12
CA ILE A 506 4.93 1.06 -24.97
C ILE A 506 5.80 -0.18 -24.66
N LYS A 507 5.29 -1.14 -23.87
CA LYS A 507 5.99 -2.40 -23.60
C LYS A 507 6.11 -3.27 -24.84
N ASP A 508 5.05 -3.35 -25.64
CA ASP A 508 5.03 -4.14 -26.88
C ASP A 508 5.91 -3.49 -27.95
N PHE A 509 5.86 -2.16 -28.06
CA PHE A 509 6.77 -1.40 -28.91
C PHE A 509 8.24 -1.62 -28.52
N ALA A 510 8.58 -1.57 -27.25
CA ALA A 510 9.95 -1.79 -26.77
C ALA A 510 10.49 -3.19 -27.17
N LYS A 511 9.62 -4.21 -27.19
CA LYS A 511 9.97 -5.59 -27.61
C LYS A 511 9.91 -5.82 -29.12
N SER A 512 9.17 -4.98 -29.86
CA SER A 512 8.99 -5.12 -31.31
C SER A 512 10.26 -4.79 -32.11
N LYS A 513 10.22 -4.95 -33.43
CA LYS A 513 11.24 -4.47 -34.37
C LYS A 513 10.91 -3.10 -34.98
N GLN A 514 9.86 -2.45 -34.52
CA GLN A 514 9.43 -1.14 -35.01
C GLN A 514 10.35 -0.05 -34.52
N ASN A 515 10.54 1.00 -35.29
CA ASN A 515 11.20 2.23 -34.90
C ASN A 515 10.18 3.35 -34.75
N GLY A 516 10.56 4.43 -34.04
CA GLY A 516 9.68 5.57 -33.83
C GLY A 516 9.99 6.27 -32.50
N ILE A 517 9.08 7.14 -32.10
CA ILE A 517 9.22 8.01 -30.92
C ILE A 517 8.12 7.71 -29.90
N TRP A 518 8.51 7.58 -28.67
CA TRP A 518 7.61 7.65 -27.52
C TRP A 518 7.95 8.87 -26.68
N ILE A 519 6.94 9.71 -26.42
CA ILE A 519 7.04 10.87 -25.55
C ILE A 519 6.29 10.54 -24.27
N THR A 520 6.91 10.82 -23.13
CA THR A 520 6.32 10.50 -21.83
C THR A 520 6.80 11.46 -20.74
N THR A 521 6.22 11.30 -19.56
CA THR A 521 6.63 11.98 -18.33
C THR A 521 7.26 10.98 -17.34
N GLN A 522 7.35 11.32 -16.07
CA GLN A 522 7.90 10.49 -14.99
C GLN A 522 7.24 9.10 -14.87
N LEU A 523 6.12 8.85 -15.54
CA LEU A 523 5.43 7.56 -15.49
C LEU A 523 6.29 6.36 -15.82
N VAL A 524 7.30 6.54 -16.66
CA VAL A 524 8.20 5.45 -17.08
C VAL A 524 9.43 5.30 -16.17
N GLU A 525 9.71 6.24 -15.26
CA GLU A 525 10.85 6.17 -14.34
C GLU A 525 10.79 4.94 -13.45
N ALA A 526 9.61 4.62 -12.93
CA ALA A 526 9.43 3.47 -12.09
C ALA A 526 8.79 2.31 -12.85
N SER A 527 9.51 1.18 -12.88
CA SER A 527 8.99 -0.19 -13.06
C SER A 527 8.30 -0.58 -14.38
N LEU A 528 8.38 0.21 -15.42
CA LEU A 528 8.07 -0.29 -16.77
C LEU A 528 9.28 -1.05 -17.32
N ASP A 529 9.07 -2.29 -17.76
CA ASP A 529 10.11 -3.08 -18.40
C ASP A 529 10.20 -2.73 -19.89
N ILE A 530 10.85 -1.59 -20.16
CA ILE A 530 11.07 -1.05 -21.52
C ILE A 530 12.55 -0.82 -21.75
N ASP A 531 13.00 -0.97 -22.99
CA ASP A 531 14.38 -0.77 -23.41
C ASP A 531 14.45 -0.07 -24.78
N PHE A 532 14.84 1.19 -24.76
CA PHE A 532 14.98 2.05 -25.94
C PHE A 532 16.44 2.17 -26.39
N ASP A 533 16.66 2.63 -27.63
CA ASP A 533 17.99 2.79 -28.19
C ASP A 533 18.61 4.15 -27.87
N VAL A 534 17.77 5.20 -27.82
CA VAL A 534 18.18 6.58 -27.56
C VAL A 534 17.19 7.21 -26.58
N LEU A 535 17.73 7.99 -25.63
CA LEU A 535 16.96 8.78 -24.67
C LEU A 535 17.28 10.27 -24.84
N HIS A 536 16.25 11.08 -24.95
CA HIS A 536 16.28 12.53 -24.77
C HIS A 536 15.50 12.91 -23.54
N THR A 537 16.05 13.71 -22.63
CA THR A 537 15.37 14.07 -21.40
C THR A 537 15.67 15.49 -20.93
N GLU A 538 14.67 16.20 -20.41
CA GLU A 538 14.89 17.38 -19.59
C GLU A 538 15.66 17.00 -18.32
N ILE A 539 16.40 17.97 -17.77
CA ILE A 539 17.08 17.82 -16.47
C ILE A 539 16.05 17.62 -15.35
N SER A 540 16.39 16.78 -14.40
CA SER A 540 15.65 16.52 -13.17
C SER A 540 16.63 16.31 -12.02
N THR A 541 16.17 15.91 -10.84
CA THR A 541 17.05 15.43 -9.78
C THR A 541 17.79 14.16 -10.21
N LEU A 542 19.01 13.91 -9.70
CA LEU A 542 19.86 12.77 -10.13
C LEU A 542 19.17 11.42 -9.93
N ASP A 543 18.42 11.22 -8.86
CA ASP A 543 17.69 9.98 -8.59
C ASP A 543 16.64 9.70 -9.68
N SER A 544 15.83 10.71 -10.05
CA SER A 544 14.88 10.63 -11.16
C SER A 544 15.61 10.43 -12.50
N LEU A 545 16.64 11.23 -12.78
CA LEU A 545 17.42 11.14 -14.01
C LEU A 545 18.00 9.72 -14.21
N PHE A 546 18.60 9.13 -13.19
CA PHE A 546 19.19 7.79 -13.30
C PHE A 546 18.14 6.69 -13.48
N GLN A 547 16.93 6.86 -12.97
CA GLN A 547 15.78 5.99 -13.28
C GLN A 547 15.38 6.10 -14.77
N ARG A 548 15.39 7.33 -15.36
CA ARG A 548 15.16 7.56 -16.79
C ARG A 548 16.23 6.87 -17.65
N LEU A 549 17.49 7.04 -17.30
CA LEU A 549 18.61 6.38 -17.97
C LEU A 549 18.44 4.86 -18.00
N GLY A 550 17.88 4.30 -16.92
CA GLY A 550 17.55 2.88 -16.83
C GLY A 550 16.52 2.38 -17.87
N ARG A 551 15.95 3.24 -18.72
CA ARG A 551 15.02 2.91 -19.82
C ARG A 551 15.71 2.90 -21.18
N CYS A 552 17.00 3.26 -21.25
CA CYS A 552 17.83 3.24 -22.44
C CYS A 552 18.95 2.22 -22.27
N ASN A 553 19.14 1.33 -23.23
CA ASN A 553 20.13 0.26 -23.17
C ASN A 553 20.08 -0.51 -21.83
N ARG A 554 18.86 -0.80 -21.36
CA ARG A 554 18.59 -1.40 -20.05
C ARG A 554 19.33 -2.71 -19.84
N ALA A 555 19.38 -3.53 -20.88
CA ALA A 555 20.04 -4.83 -20.84
C ALA A 555 21.57 -4.75 -21.01
N GLY A 556 22.13 -3.57 -21.34
CA GLY A 556 23.54 -3.38 -21.59
C GLY A 556 24.08 -4.14 -22.82
N LYS A 557 23.19 -4.52 -23.77
CA LYS A 557 23.55 -5.32 -24.94
C LYS A 557 23.79 -4.47 -26.19
N LYS A 558 23.46 -3.18 -26.15
CA LYS A 558 23.62 -2.26 -27.28
C LYS A 558 24.94 -1.54 -27.13
N THR A 559 25.59 -1.21 -28.31
CA THR A 559 26.87 -0.51 -28.27
C THR A 559 26.71 0.92 -27.73
N THR A 560 27.74 1.43 -27.07
CA THR A 560 27.85 2.79 -26.58
C THR A 560 28.85 3.62 -27.38
N ASP A 561 29.17 3.20 -28.58
CA ASP A 561 30.11 3.92 -29.48
C ASP A 561 29.62 5.32 -29.81
N ASN A 562 28.32 5.47 -29.95
CA ASN A 562 27.66 6.76 -30.13
C ASN A 562 26.90 7.15 -28.88
N THR A 563 26.74 8.46 -28.65
CA THR A 563 25.88 8.99 -27.61
C THR A 563 24.45 8.40 -27.71
N ASN A 564 23.99 7.80 -26.64
CA ASN A 564 22.64 7.24 -26.55
C ASN A 564 21.74 7.95 -25.51
N VAL A 565 22.29 8.88 -24.73
CA VAL A 565 21.53 9.70 -23.76
C VAL A 565 21.87 11.17 -23.95
N PHE A 566 20.83 11.99 -24.16
CA PHE A 566 20.93 13.44 -24.29
C PHE A 566 20.16 14.12 -23.16
N ILE A 567 20.86 14.93 -22.35
CA ILE A 567 20.31 15.62 -21.18
C ILE A 567 20.31 17.12 -21.46
N TYR A 568 19.13 17.74 -21.45
CA TYR A 568 18.92 19.15 -21.76
C TYR A 568 18.75 19.94 -20.47
N THR A 569 19.62 20.94 -20.22
CA THR A 569 19.68 21.69 -18.95
C THR A 569 19.07 23.08 -19.03
N LYS A 570 18.77 23.60 -20.25
CA LYS A 570 18.18 24.92 -20.44
C LYS A 570 16.71 24.98 -20.03
N ASP A 571 15.92 23.98 -20.44
CA ASP A 571 14.52 23.90 -20.08
C ASP A 571 14.38 23.26 -18.71
N LYS A 572 13.97 24.04 -17.72
CA LYS A 572 13.77 23.60 -16.32
C LYS A 572 12.27 23.50 -15.98
N ASN A 573 11.47 22.91 -16.90
CA ASN A 573 10.04 22.72 -16.66
C ASN A 573 9.81 21.86 -15.42
N GLY A 574 8.85 22.26 -14.58
CA GLY A 574 8.52 21.54 -13.35
C GLY A 574 9.54 21.69 -12.18
N VAL A 575 10.65 22.38 -12.37
CA VAL A 575 11.58 22.73 -11.28
C VAL A 575 10.93 23.78 -10.39
N GLY A 576 11.06 23.65 -9.07
CA GLY A 576 10.37 24.44 -8.05
C GLY A 576 8.91 24.01 -7.79
N THR A 577 8.36 23.06 -8.58
CA THR A 577 6.99 22.55 -8.39
C THR A 577 6.90 21.02 -8.28
N ILE A 578 7.64 20.30 -9.11
CA ILE A 578 7.73 18.84 -9.13
C ILE A 578 9.07 18.41 -8.52
N TYR A 579 10.13 19.10 -8.85
CA TYR A 579 11.48 18.85 -8.37
C TYR A 579 11.97 20.03 -7.53
N ASP A 580 12.66 19.73 -6.43
CA ASP A 580 13.34 20.73 -5.59
C ASP A 580 14.41 21.44 -6.41
N GLU A 581 14.31 22.77 -6.50
CA GLU A 581 15.18 23.61 -7.34
C GLU A 581 16.65 23.48 -6.92
N GLU A 582 16.93 23.50 -5.62
CA GLU A 582 18.29 23.39 -5.10
C GLU A 582 18.91 22.03 -5.46
N ILE A 583 18.13 20.95 -5.37
CA ILE A 583 18.61 19.61 -5.74
C ILE A 583 18.87 19.50 -7.25
N VAL A 584 18.03 20.12 -8.10
CA VAL A 584 18.27 20.14 -9.55
C VAL A 584 19.52 20.94 -9.90
N ASP A 585 19.73 22.10 -9.30
CA ASP A 585 20.92 22.91 -9.54
C ASP A 585 22.20 22.18 -9.12
N ARG A 586 22.19 21.51 -7.97
CA ARG A 586 23.30 20.63 -7.55
C ARG A 586 23.48 19.44 -8.49
N SER A 587 22.38 18.87 -9.00
CA SER A 587 22.44 17.79 -9.99
C SER A 587 23.17 18.22 -11.26
N ILE A 588 22.90 19.43 -11.76
CA ILE A 588 23.59 20.02 -12.90
C ILE A 588 25.09 20.21 -12.57
N GLN A 589 25.40 20.70 -11.37
CA GLN A 589 26.78 20.88 -10.92
C GLN A 589 27.55 19.56 -10.95
N TYR A 590 27.04 18.49 -10.31
CA TYR A 590 27.67 17.16 -10.28
C TYR A 590 27.86 16.57 -11.68
N LEU A 591 26.87 16.72 -12.56
CA LEU A 591 26.97 16.27 -13.94
C LEU A 591 28.08 17.04 -14.72
N ASN A 592 28.18 18.34 -14.51
CA ASN A 592 29.23 19.16 -15.13
C ASN A 592 30.63 18.82 -14.59
N GLU A 593 30.77 18.59 -13.29
CA GLU A 593 32.02 18.15 -12.65
C GLU A 593 32.45 16.78 -13.23
N PHE A 594 31.52 15.86 -13.40
CA PHE A 594 31.77 14.57 -14.05
C PHE A 594 32.25 14.73 -15.50
N CYS A 595 31.59 15.58 -16.29
CA CYS A 595 32.01 15.87 -17.66
C CYS A 595 33.41 16.46 -17.71
N ASN A 596 33.69 17.42 -16.81
CA ASN A 596 35.00 18.07 -16.77
C ASN A 596 36.11 17.09 -16.35
N ALA A 597 35.84 16.16 -15.45
CA ALA A 597 36.80 15.14 -15.05
C ALA A 597 37.15 14.16 -16.20
N LYS A 598 36.27 14.02 -17.19
CA LYS A 598 36.42 13.12 -18.34
C LYS A 598 36.61 13.84 -19.69
N LEU A 599 36.99 15.11 -19.67
CA LEU A 599 37.15 15.95 -20.87
C LEU A 599 38.06 15.36 -21.97
N ASN A 600 39.04 14.53 -21.61
CA ASN A 600 39.98 13.91 -22.56
C ASN A 600 39.53 12.52 -23.07
N SER A 601 38.30 12.08 -22.70
CA SER A 601 37.77 10.78 -23.08
C SER A 601 37.00 10.91 -24.41
N GLU A 602 37.24 9.99 -25.37
CA GLU A 602 36.47 9.93 -26.62
C GLU A 602 34.97 9.69 -26.41
N LYS A 603 34.62 9.05 -25.27
CA LYS A 603 33.27 8.74 -24.89
C LYS A 603 33.01 9.18 -23.44
N LEU A 604 31.82 9.71 -23.17
CA LEU A 604 31.41 10.11 -21.83
C LEU A 604 30.51 9.02 -21.21
N ILE A 605 31.14 7.93 -20.80
CA ILE A 605 30.45 6.80 -20.17
C ILE A 605 30.15 7.11 -18.72
N LEU A 606 28.84 7.11 -18.39
CA LEU A 606 28.33 7.21 -17.02
C LEU A 606 28.01 5.79 -16.53
N ASN A 607 28.92 5.22 -15.75
CA ASN A 607 28.76 3.87 -15.21
C ASN A 607 27.90 3.84 -13.92
N GLU A 608 27.58 2.67 -13.42
CA GLU A 608 26.72 2.52 -12.23
C GLU A 608 27.43 3.04 -10.96
N LYS A 609 28.75 2.90 -10.87
CA LYS A 609 29.51 3.43 -9.72
C LYS A 609 29.49 4.96 -9.69
N ASP A 610 29.70 5.61 -10.85
CA ASP A 610 29.60 7.07 -10.95
C ASP A 610 28.24 7.59 -10.46
N LYS A 611 27.14 6.91 -10.85
CA LYS A 611 25.76 7.25 -10.42
C LYS A 611 25.59 7.11 -8.90
N MET A 612 26.08 6.02 -8.31
CA MET A 612 26.00 5.78 -6.89
C MET A 612 26.77 6.82 -6.10
N ASP A 613 27.99 7.14 -6.53
CA ASP A 613 28.84 8.13 -5.86
C ASP A 613 28.19 9.52 -5.90
N MET A 614 27.62 9.93 -7.04
CA MET A 614 26.89 11.19 -7.17
C MET A 614 25.66 11.24 -6.24
N ILE A 615 24.84 10.18 -6.17
CA ILE A 615 23.65 10.13 -5.29
C ILE A 615 24.09 10.16 -3.82
N SER A 616 25.09 9.37 -3.46
CA SER A 616 25.61 9.31 -2.09
C SER A 616 26.12 10.68 -1.63
N GLU A 617 26.80 11.41 -2.51
CA GLU A 617 27.34 12.72 -2.19
C GLU A 617 26.27 13.81 -2.19
N LEU A 618 25.36 13.82 -3.17
CA LEU A 618 24.27 14.79 -3.24
C LEU A 618 23.33 14.65 -2.03
N TYR A 619 22.90 13.43 -1.74
CA TYR A 619 21.89 13.16 -0.71
C TYR A 619 22.49 12.84 0.66
N ASN A 620 23.33 13.73 1.20
CA ASN A 620 23.77 13.72 2.58
C ASN A 620 23.26 14.96 3.35
N ARG A 621 23.26 14.94 4.69
CA ARG A 621 22.72 16.06 5.49
C ARG A 621 23.43 17.39 5.25
N LYS A 622 24.74 17.37 4.93
CA LYS A 622 25.53 18.58 4.69
C LYS A 622 25.08 19.28 3.42
N ASN A 623 24.93 18.51 2.33
CA ASN A 623 24.58 19.03 1.02
C ASN A 623 23.08 19.37 0.89
N LEU A 624 22.21 18.73 1.66
CA LEU A 624 20.77 19.01 1.68
C LEU A 624 20.35 20.06 2.72
N LYS A 625 21.29 20.70 3.44
CA LYS A 625 21.01 21.53 4.63
C LYS A 625 19.94 22.61 4.42
N GLU A 626 19.91 23.22 3.25
CA GLU A 626 18.96 24.29 2.91
C GLU A 626 17.81 23.84 2.02
N SER A 627 17.81 22.57 1.61
CA SER A 627 16.78 22.02 0.72
C SER A 627 15.42 21.84 1.42
N GLU A 628 14.38 22.00 0.66
CA GLU A 628 13.02 21.68 1.09
C GLU A 628 12.89 20.18 1.42
N PHE A 629 13.63 19.33 0.70
CA PHE A 629 13.70 17.89 0.92
C PHE A 629 14.07 17.54 2.37
N LEU A 630 15.21 18.07 2.87
CA LEU A 630 15.65 17.78 4.24
C LEU A 630 14.68 18.34 5.28
N SER A 631 14.13 19.53 5.03
CA SER A 631 13.15 20.16 5.92
C SER A 631 11.89 19.30 6.08
N LYS A 632 11.35 18.77 4.99
CA LYS A 632 10.18 17.88 4.99
C LYS A 632 10.50 16.54 5.69
N PHE A 633 11.65 15.95 5.36
CA PHE A 633 12.12 14.72 5.97
C PHE A 633 12.22 14.83 7.51
N ASP A 634 12.92 15.83 8.01
CA ASP A 634 13.14 16.02 9.45
C ASP A 634 11.84 16.41 10.19
N LYS A 635 10.96 17.22 9.58
CA LYS A 635 9.64 17.55 10.14
C LYS A 635 8.77 16.31 10.30
N THR A 636 8.77 15.44 9.30
CA THR A 636 7.99 14.20 9.35
C THR A 636 8.51 13.25 10.42
N LEU A 637 9.83 13.06 10.51
CA LEU A 637 10.42 12.25 11.59
C LEU A 637 10.07 12.80 12.96
N LYS A 638 10.20 14.12 13.17
CA LYS A 638 9.83 14.75 14.43
C LYS A 638 8.35 14.56 14.78
N LEU A 639 7.46 14.67 13.78
CA LEU A 639 6.04 14.39 13.96
C LEU A 639 5.81 12.95 14.42
N LEU A 640 6.39 11.97 13.71
CA LEU A 640 6.22 10.55 14.01
C LEU A 640 6.82 10.14 15.38
N ASP A 641 7.90 10.78 15.78
CA ASP A 641 8.50 10.58 17.11
C ASP A 641 7.63 11.14 18.24
N GLY A 642 6.81 12.18 17.97
CA GLY A 642 5.93 12.83 18.94
C GLY A 642 4.50 12.34 18.97
N ILE A 643 4.04 11.53 18.01
CA ILE A 643 2.65 11.02 17.96
C ILE A 643 2.42 10.03 19.12
N GLU A 644 1.34 10.27 19.88
CA GLU A 644 0.85 9.34 20.89
C GLU A 644 -0.03 8.24 20.26
N ALA A 645 -0.08 7.09 20.92
CA ALA A 645 -0.84 5.94 20.43
C ALA A 645 -2.34 6.22 20.36
N SER A 646 -2.96 5.91 19.22
CA SER A 646 -4.42 6.00 18.98
C SER A 646 -5.02 7.42 18.97
N GLU A 647 -4.23 8.45 18.74
CA GLU A 647 -4.75 9.80 18.49
C GLU A 647 -5.40 9.90 17.10
N LEU A 648 -4.83 9.25 16.12
CA LEU A 648 -5.28 9.29 14.73
C LEU A 648 -6.25 8.15 14.40
N THR A 649 -7.16 8.41 13.47
CA THR A 649 -7.92 7.35 12.78
C THR A 649 -7.08 6.74 11.65
N LYS A 650 -7.44 5.54 11.20
CA LYS A 650 -6.79 4.90 10.05
C LYS A 650 -6.86 5.75 8.78
N GLN A 651 -7.98 6.46 8.56
CA GLN A 651 -8.16 7.36 7.42
C GLN A 651 -7.22 8.57 7.49
N GLN A 652 -7.07 9.18 8.66
CA GLN A 652 -6.15 10.29 8.87
C GLN A 652 -4.70 9.85 8.64
N ALA A 653 -4.28 8.72 9.19
CA ALA A 653 -2.94 8.17 8.96
C ALA A 653 -2.69 7.87 7.47
N GLN A 654 -3.69 7.32 6.78
CA GLN A 654 -3.60 7.06 5.34
C GLN A 654 -3.52 8.35 4.52
N LYS A 655 -4.23 9.40 4.93
CA LYS A 655 -4.17 10.71 4.27
C LYS A 655 -2.79 11.35 4.46
N MET A 656 -2.22 11.27 5.65
CA MET A 656 -0.87 11.78 5.94
C MET A 656 0.22 11.04 5.17
N LEU A 657 0.06 9.74 4.95
CA LEU A 657 1.00 8.93 4.17
C LEU A 657 0.86 9.16 2.65
N ARG A 658 -0.33 9.54 2.18
CA ARG A 658 -0.57 9.92 0.79
C ARG A 658 -0.37 11.41 0.65
N GLU A 659 0.81 11.84 0.23
CA GLU A 659 1.22 13.24 0.11
C GLU A 659 0.36 14.08 -0.81
N ILE A 660 -0.37 13.48 -1.71
CA ILE A 660 -1.15 14.19 -2.71
C ILE A 660 -2.62 14.05 -2.38
N ASP A 661 -3.20 15.09 -1.79
CA ASP A 661 -4.63 15.32 -1.87
C ASP A 661 -4.97 15.46 -3.36
N SER A 662 -5.58 14.45 -3.92
CA SER A 662 -5.96 14.39 -5.32
C SER A 662 -7.44 14.15 -5.48
N TYR A 663 -8.03 14.74 -6.51
CA TYR A 663 -9.38 14.42 -6.95
C TYR A 663 -9.37 13.33 -8.01
N THR A 664 -10.31 12.41 -7.92
CA THR A 664 -10.67 11.51 -9.00
C THR A 664 -11.74 12.21 -9.83
N VAL A 665 -11.47 12.47 -11.10
CA VAL A 665 -12.34 13.26 -11.96
C VAL A 665 -12.68 12.56 -13.26
N ILE A 666 -13.86 12.85 -13.81
CA ILE A 666 -14.28 12.45 -15.17
C ILE A 666 -14.31 13.69 -16.03
N PRO A 667 -13.59 13.76 -17.17
CA PRO A 667 -13.68 14.88 -18.11
C PRO A 667 -15.11 15.07 -18.63
N ARG A 668 -15.52 16.32 -18.91
CA ARG A 668 -16.91 16.68 -19.22
C ARG A 668 -17.51 15.85 -20.36
N ASN A 669 -16.87 15.79 -21.50
CA ASN A 669 -17.39 15.03 -22.66
C ASN A 669 -17.43 13.51 -22.41
N ILE A 670 -16.50 12.96 -21.62
CA ILE A 670 -16.55 11.57 -21.19
C ILE A 670 -17.73 11.37 -20.22
N TYR A 671 -17.94 12.30 -19.26
CA TYR A 671 -19.08 12.25 -18.35
C TYR A 671 -20.39 12.28 -19.12
N ASP A 672 -20.54 13.20 -20.09
CA ASP A 672 -21.77 13.31 -20.89
C ASP A 672 -22.05 12.04 -21.70
N SER A 673 -21.01 11.35 -22.16
CA SER A 673 -21.15 10.06 -22.88
C SER A 673 -21.58 8.86 -22.01
N ILE A 674 -21.33 8.92 -20.69
CA ILE A 674 -21.66 7.82 -19.76
C ILE A 674 -22.76 8.18 -18.77
N ARG A 675 -23.27 9.40 -18.79
CA ARG A 675 -24.26 9.91 -17.83
C ARG A 675 -25.54 9.08 -17.86
N ASP A 676 -26.15 8.95 -19.04
CA ASP A 676 -27.43 8.30 -19.23
C ASP A 676 -27.33 6.77 -19.30
N THR A 677 -26.13 6.24 -19.06
CA THR A 677 -25.83 4.82 -18.99
C THR A 677 -25.20 4.47 -17.64
N LEU A 678 -23.87 4.44 -17.55
CA LEU A 678 -23.15 3.97 -16.35
C LEU A 678 -23.51 4.75 -15.07
N ILE A 679 -23.69 6.05 -15.14
CA ILE A 679 -24.01 6.88 -13.95
C ILE A 679 -25.46 6.69 -13.54
N GLU A 680 -26.40 6.71 -14.50
CA GLU A 680 -27.82 6.46 -14.25
C GLU A 680 -28.04 5.03 -13.76
N ASP A 681 -27.44 4.01 -14.41
CA ASP A 681 -27.50 2.63 -13.95
C ASP A 681 -27.02 2.47 -12.51
N PHE A 682 -25.91 3.14 -12.16
CA PHE A 682 -25.37 3.13 -10.80
C PHE A 682 -26.31 3.79 -9.79
N TYR A 683 -26.98 4.87 -10.18
CA TYR A 683 -28.00 5.56 -9.37
C TYR A 683 -29.22 4.65 -9.15
N GLN A 684 -29.74 4.01 -10.19
CA GLN A 684 -30.85 3.06 -10.09
C GLN A 684 -30.48 1.86 -9.18
N LEU A 685 -29.30 1.33 -9.36
CA LEU A 685 -28.79 0.23 -8.53
C LEU A 685 -28.65 0.62 -7.05
N ASN A 686 -28.31 1.89 -6.74
CA ASN A 686 -28.35 2.40 -5.37
C ASN A 686 -29.77 2.43 -4.79
N ASN A 687 -30.76 2.82 -5.60
CA ASN A 687 -32.16 2.86 -5.17
C ASN A 687 -32.68 1.42 -4.91
N GLU A 688 -32.38 0.48 -5.80
CA GLU A 688 -32.69 -0.94 -5.60
C GLU A 688 -32.02 -1.51 -4.36
N PHE A 689 -30.72 -1.18 -4.15
CA PHE A 689 -30.00 -1.58 -2.97
C PHE A 689 -30.61 -1.03 -1.68
N SER A 690 -31.02 0.26 -1.69
CA SER A 690 -31.69 0.88 -0.53
C SER A 690 -33.03 0.21 -0.28
N LYS A 691 -33.82 -0.05 -1.33
CA LYS A 691 -35.09 -0.77 -1.21
C LYS A 691 -34.92 -2.19 -0.69
N ALA A 692 -33.98 -2.95 -1.24
CA ALA A 692 -33.65 -4.29 -0.76
C ALA A 692 -33.18 -4.28 0.72
N TYR A 693 -32.49 -3.22 1.12
CA TYR A 693 -32.07 -3.02 2.52
C TYR A 693 -33.27 -2.74 3.44
N ASP A 694 -34.21 -1.88 3.02
CA ASP A 694 -35.43 -1.57 3.75
C ASP A 694 -36.36 -2.81 3.84
N GLU A 695 -36.44 -3.59 2.75
CA GLU A 695 -37.16 -4.85 2.65
C GLU A 695 -36.44 -6.03 3.33
N LYS A 696 -35.20 -5.81 3.79
CA LYS A 696 -34.32 -6.80 4.45
C LYS A 696 -34.08 -8.06 3.61
N ASN A 697 -34.07 -7.94 2.30
CA ASN A 697 -33.77 -8.99 1.36
C ASN A 697 -32.27 -9.19 1.20
N TYR A 698 -31.68 -9.95 2.10
CA TYR A 698 -30.22 -10.10 2.22
C TYR A 698 -29.57 -10.78 1.03
N ASP A 699 -30.22 -11.74 0.40
CA ASP A 699 -29.71 -12.42 -0.79
C ASP A 699 -29.64 -11.47 -1.98
N LEU A 700 -30.66 -10.62 -2.15
CA LEU A 700 -30.65 -9.56 -3.15
C LEU A 700 -29.60 -8.49 -2.84
N ILE A 701 -29.44 -8.11 -1.56
CA ILE A 701 -28.40 -7.17 -1.12
C ILE A 701 -27.01 -7.65 -1.53
N ASP A 702 -26.69 -8.93 -1.32
CA ASP A 702 -25.37 -9.47 -1.64
C ASP A 702 -25.12 -9.49 -3.16
N LYS A 703 -26.14 -9.85 -3.96
CA LYS A 703 -26.08 -9.77 -5.42
C LYS A 703 -25.86 -8.31 -5.88
N LEU A 704 -26.65 -7.37 -5.39
CA LEU A 704 -26.56 -5.95 -5.75
C LEU A 704 -25.23 -5.32 -5.32
N LYS A 705 -24.59 -5.78 -4.24
CA LYS A 705 -23.23 -5.35 -3.86
C LYS A 705 -22.20 -5.68 -4.94
N VAL A 706 -22.27 -6.87 -5.53
CA VAL A 706 -21.36 -7.30 -6.59
C VAL A 706 -21.59 -6.45 -7.85
N GLU A 707 -22.84 -6.30 -8.27
CA GLU A 707 -23.20 -5.50 -9.45
C GLU A 707 -22.78 -4.02 -9.27
N LYS A 708 -23.05 -3.46 -8.09
CA LYS A 708 -22.65 -2.07 -7.75
C LYS A 708 -21.13 -1.87 -7.80
N ARG A 709 -20.37 -2.84 -7.31
CA ARG A 709 -18.90 -2.79 -7.39
C ARG A 709 -18.42 -2.82 -8.84
N ASP A 710 -18.97 -3.73 -9.66
CA ASP A 710 -18.60 -3.87 -11.05
C ASP A 710 -18.89 -2.60 -11.85
N LEU A 711 -20.07 -2.04 -11.65
CA LEU A 711 -20.48 -0.79 -12.32
C LEU A 711 -19.59 0.40 -11.89
N LYS A 712 -19.28 0.49 -10.59
CA LYS A 712 -18.35 1.48 -10.06
C LYS A 712 -16.97 1.38 -10.69
N ASN A 713 -16.45 0.16 -10.90
CA ASN A 713 -15.16 -0.05 -11.55
C ASN A 713 -15.18 0.39 -13.02
N ARG A 714 -16.26 0.14 -13.75
CA ARG A 714 -16.45 0.65 -15.12
C ARG A 714 -16.42 2.18 -15.14
N ILE A 715 -17.04 2.84 -14.16
CA ILE A 715 -16.99 4.30 -14.00
C ILE A 715 -15.55 4.76 -13.69
N LEU A 716 -14.85 4.09 -12.77
CA LEU A 716 -13.47 4.43 -12.42
C LEU A 716 -12.50 4.31 -13.61
N LYS A 717 -12.71 3.37 -14.53
CA LYS A 717 -11.92 3.26 -15.78
C LYS A 717 -12.03 4.53 -16.66
N LYS A 718 -13.09 5.31 -16.50
CA LYS A 718 -13.33 6.60 -17.21
C LYS A 718 -12.80 7.83 -16.46
N THR A 719 -12.07 7.64 -15.37
CA THR A 719 -11.54 8.74 -14.55
C THR A 719 -10.07 9.05 -14.80
N VAL A 720 -9.70 10.26 -14.40
CA VAL A 720 -8.31 10.75 -14.30
C VAL A 720 -8.08 11.21 -12.86
N THR A 721 -6.86 11.12 -12.36
CA THR A 721 -6.48 11.65 -11.04
C THR A 721 -5.74 12.98 -11.21
N ILE A 722 -6.23 14.04 -10.57
CA ILE A 722 -5.60 15.39 -10.60
C ILE A 722 -5.28 15.85 -9.17
N PRO A 723 -4.16 16.57 -8.93
CA PRO A 723 -3.84 17.16 -7.64
C PRO A 723 -4.87 18.18 -7.18
N GLN A 724 -5.26 18.15 -5.90
CA GLN A 724 -6.32 19.00 -5.32
C GLN A 724 -6.01 20.50 -5.44
N TYR A 725 -4.76 20.90 -5.19
CA TYR A 725 -4.37 22.32 -5.27
C TYR A 725 -4.55 22.93 -6.65
N LYS A 726 -4.56 22.11 -7.70
CA LYS A 726 -4.82 22.52 -9.08
C LYS A 726 -6.30 22.70 -9.39
N ALA A 727 -7.12 21.79 -8.85
CA ALA A 727 -8.56 21.84 -9.02
C ALA A 727 -9.20 23.03 -8.28
N ASN A 728 -8.75 23.32 -7.05
CA ASN A 728 -9.34 24.37 -6.20
C ASN A 728 -9.12 25.80 -6.72
N LYS A 729 -8.09 26.06 -7.51
CA LYS A 729 -7.79 27.40 -8.03
C LYS A 729 -8.80 27.90 -9.06
N ASN A 730 -9.57 27.03 -9.72
CA ASN A 730 -10.32 27.39 -10.92
C ASN A 730 -11.79 26.95 -10.94
N SER A 731 -12.34 26.43 -9.84
CA SER A 731 -13.74 25.93 -9.77
C SER A 731 -14.12 24.97 -10.91
N ILE A 732 -13.13 24.18 -11.40
CA ILE A 732 -13.29 23.33 -12.59
C ILE A 732 -13.85 21.94 -12.28
N ILE A 733 -14.08 21.63 -11.01
CA ILE A 733 -14.69 20.36 -10.60
C ILE A 733 -16.12 20.57 -10.13
N ARG A 734 -16.99 19.62 -10.48
CA ARG A 734 -18.37 19.57 -10.02
C ARG A 734 -18.71 18.20 -9.47
N GLU A 735 -19.63 18.15 -8.53
CA GLU A 735 -20.16 16.91 -7.99
C GLU A 735 -21.04 16.17 -9.02
N ILE A 736 -21.09 14.85 -8.96
CA ILE A 736 -22.00 14.04 -9.77
C ILE A 736 -23.37 14.11 -9.12
N ILE A 737 -24.31 14.76 -9.80
CA ILE A 737 -25.67 14.97 -9.33
C ILE A 737 -26.65 14.37 -10.34
N ILE A 738 -27.63 13.57 -9.87
CA ILE A 738 -28.80 13.14 -10.64
C ILE A 738 -30.05 13.64 -9.91
N GLY A 739 -30.91 14.35 -10.65
CA GLY A 739 -32.06 15.04 -10.06
C GLY A 739 -31.58 16.12 -9.08
N ASN A 740 -32.00 16.04 -7.81
CA ASN A 740 -31.68 17.01 -6.77
C ASN A 740 -30.66 16.49 -5.75
N GLY A 741 -29.97 15.37 -6.03
CA GLY A 741 -29.11 14.73 -5.04
C GLY A 741 -27.79 14.20 -5.57
N LEU A 742 -26.80 14.11 -4.67
CA LEU A 742 -25.54 13.43 -4.90
C LEU A 742 -25.75 11.93 -5.10
N VAL A 743 -25.02 11.33 -6.03
CA VAL A 743 -25.07 9.88 -6.26
C VAL A 743 -24.27 9.16 -5.16
N ARG A 744 -24.96 8.52 -4.23
CA ARG A 744 -24.37 7.81 -3.11
C ARG A 744 -23.39 6.73 -3.58
N GLY A 745 -22.15 6.81 -3.12
CA GLY A 745 -21.06 5.89 -3.49
C GLY A 745 -20.14 6.43 -4.57
N LEU A 746 -20.46 7.59 -5.18
CA LEU A 746 -19.62 8.32 -6.12
C LEU A 746 -19.20 9.72 -5.58
N GLU A 747 -19.39 9.99 -4.28
CA GLU A 747 -19.18 11.32 -3.66
C GLU A 747 -17.74 11.84 -3.77
N TYR A 748 -16.78 10.94 -4.00
CA TYR A 748 -15.35 11.28 -4.16
C TYR A 748 -14.94 11.36 -5.64
N ILE A 749 -15.86 11.17 -6.58
CA ILE A 749 -15.63 11.30 -8.03
C ILE A 749 -16.32 12.57 -8.47
N TYR A 750 -15.61 13.42 -9.19
CA TYR A 750 -16.09 14.73 -9.63
C TYR A 750 -16.10 14.80 -11.16
N VAL A 751 -16.87 15.74 -11.71
CA VAL A 751 -16.82 16.08 -13.13
C VAL A 751 -15.81 17.21 -13.31
N LEU A 752 -14.87 17.02 -14.22
CA LEU A 752 -13.88 18.04 -14.59
C LEU A 752 -14.41 18.83 -15.78
N GLU A 753 -14.55 20.15 -15.64
CA GLU A 753 -15.04 21.05 -16.70
C GLU A 753 -13.97 21.31 -17.79
N CYS A 754 -13.41 20.23 -18.32
CA CYS A 754 -12.46 20.23 -19.40
C CYS A 754 -12.81 19.12 -20.40
N GLU A 755 -12.44 19.29 -21.65
CA GLU A 755 -12.62 18.27 -22.67
C GLU A 755 -11.51 17.23 -22.61
N TYR A 756 -11.81 16.06 -23.13
CA TYR A 756 -10.90 14.94 -23.32
C TYR A 756 -10.75 14.68 -24.80
N ASP A 757 -9.52 14.81 -25.29
CA ASP A 757 -9.13 14.59 -26.70
C ASP A 757 -8.30 13.33 -26.83
N ALA A 758 -8.93 12.18 -26.71
CA ALA A 758 -8.29 10.93 -27.12
C ALA A 758 -9.35 9.86 -27.42
N THR A 759 -9.13 9.14 -28.51
CA THR A 759 -10.02 8.07 -28.98
C THR A 759 -9.28 6.74 -29.03
N LEU A 760 -10.05 5.67 -28.77
CA LEU A 760 -9.60 4.30 -28.97
C LEU A 760 -9.89 3.90 -30.41
N GLU A 761 -8.86 3.50 -31.15
CA GLU A 761 -8.96 2.95 -32.50
C GLU A 761 -8.42 1.52 -32.52
N GLU A 762 -8.96 0.69 -33.41
CA GLU A 762 -8.48 -0.65 -33.64
C GLU A 762 -7.78 -0.71 -35.03
N GLU A 763 -6.50 -1.03 -35.04
CA GLU A 763 -5.74 -1.22 -36.25
C GLU A 763 -5.36 -2.71 -36.46
N GLN A 764 -5.35 -3.17 -37.70
CA GLN A 764 -4.96 -4.52 -38.02
C GLN A 764 -3.43 -4.62 -38.06
N GLY A 765 -2.84 -5.10 -36.97
CA GLY A 765 -1.41 -5.33 -36.82
C GLY A 765 -0.98 -6.70 -37.37
N LYS A 766 0.36 -6.93 -37.45
CA LYS A 766 0.93 -8.23 -37.90
C LYS A 766 0.55 -9.44 -37.04
N HIS A 767 0.05 -9.26 -35.83
CA HIS A 767 -0.28 -10.31 -34.87
C HIS A 767 -1.75 -10.28 -34.41
N GLY A 768 -2.63 -9.56 -35.14
CA GLY A 768 -4.04 -9.40 -34.79
C GLY A 768 -4.44 -7.92 -34.65
N ILE A 769 -5.66 -7.68 -34.14
CA ILE A 769 -6.18 -6.34 -33.90
C ILE A 769 -5.41 -5.73 -32.72
N GLN A 770 -4.82 -4.56 -32.92
CA GLN A 770 -4.13 -3.80 -31.88
C GLN A 770 -4.96 -2.56 -31.53
N SER A 771 -5.23 -2.35 -30.25
CA SER A 771 -5.88 -1.14 -29.77
C SER A 771 -4.87 0.00 -29.66
N ILE A 772 -5.16 1.11 -30.30
CA ILE A 772 -4.31 2.31 -30.35
C ILE A 772 -5.08 3.49 -29.79
N ILE A 773 -4.42 4.30 -28.98
CA ILE A 773 -4.99 5.56 -28.47
C ILE A 773 -4.39 6.71 -29.26
N LYS A 774 -5.24 7.47 -29.95
CA LYS A 774 -4.87 8.71 -30.63
C LYS A 774 -5.42 9.91 -29.87
N GLY A 775 -4.60 10.98 -29.75
CA GLY A 775 -4.97 12.21 -29.06
C GLY A 775 -4.07 12.54 -27.85
N GLN A 776 -4.41 13.59 -27.15
CA GLN A 776 -3.58 14.22 -26.11
C GLN A 776 -4.10 14.05 -24.68
N GLY A 777 -5.24 13.38 -24.49
CA GLY A 777 -5.86 13.22 -23.18
C GLY A 777 -6.68 14.42 -22.72
N VAL A 778 -6.65 14.81 -21.46
CA VAL A 778 -7.39 15.97 -20.96
C VAL A 778 -6.79 17.26 -21.49
N LEU A 779 -7.62 18.07 -22.15
CA LEU A 779 -7.26 19.40 -22.62
C LEU A 779 -7.44 20.43 -21.49
N LEU A 780 -6.36 20.75 -20.82
CA LEU A 780 -6.35 21.80 -19.79
C LEU A 780 -6.04 23.16 -20.41
N ASN A 781 -6.63 24.22 -19.87
CA ASN A 781 -6.27 25.59 -20.26
C ASN A 781 -4.79 25.87 -20.04
N LYS A 782 -4.16 26.71 -20.86
CA LYS A 782 -2.72 26.99 -20.84
C LYS A 782 -2.14 27.31 -19.45
N GLU A 783 -2.92 27.98 -18.57
CA GLU A 783 -2.51 28.29 -17.20
C GLU A 783 -2.44 27.06 -16.29
N LEU A 784 -3.26 26.04 -16.51
CA LEU A 784 -3.23 24.77 -15.78
C LEU A 784 -2.11 23.83 -16.28
N ASN A 785 -1.78 23.95 -17.57
CA ASN A 785 -0.75 23.14 -18.18
C ASN A 785 0.67 23.48 -17.70
N GLN A 786 0.97 24.74 -17.31
CA GLN A 786 2.29 25.14 -16.83
C GLN A 786 2.69 24.54 -15.48
N PHE A 787 1.74 23.98 -14.73
CA PHE A 787 1.97 23.40 -13.40
C PHE A 787 1.77 21.87 -13.34
N MET A 788 1.45 21.21 -14.43
CA MET A 788 1.33 19.76 -14.56
C MET A 788 2.50 19.17 -15.33
#